data_51c282cd41601c9f5eff09d2650baa2b
#
_entry.id   51c282cd41601c9f5eff09d2650baa2b
#
_cell.length_a   1.000
_cell.length_b   1.000
_cell.length_c   1.000
_cell.angle_alpha   90.00
_cell.angle_beta   90.00
_cell.angle_gamma   90.00
#
_symmetry.space_group_name_H-M   'P 1'
#
loop_
_entity.id
_entity.type
_entity.pdbx_description
1 polymer ?
#
loop_
_entity_poly.entity_id
_entity_poly.type
_entity_poly.pdbx_seq_one_letter_code
_entity_poly.pdbx_strand_id
1 'polypeptide(L)'
;MSLINASLLFGMGLAALPVILHLVMRAKPKRIEFPALRLLKTRKVSNARRMQLRHLLLLLLRSLLIAVLVLAIARPSLPAARYGLRWWEWLSLATVAALSAATYFWLTRQSSTPSIAAFDRKERRGRVRLWCVVLGTLAAMLAVGLPWGLRLQAELSSPRNEATENVPVAAVFLIDTSLSMNYRYENKTRLEQARTVIREHLGRFPAGSRAAIAGLSADDDIVFQADLTGAASRLDTLTATTVPEPINRRLKAAIQFQIDDRTADQERRGMVGGDDTHAREIYVLTDFSKTAWREPDESGLSDALKAADWLQVYLVDVSVPLPTNSAISNLTLSEETSVAGRDLLLTMTVSATTGAPMTTTLETLLVENGVETRAGAPQIVKLENGAAQIQTTLRVTGTQPFVEGLVRLTAEDPLPDDNYRYFTCGVRPKPNVLLIADTNDESWYLRNALQPIVFEKQGIRVCEITRVSTAQASQQSFANFDVVMLINCQRPDQRLWESLKNFASGGGGVLVVAGSDKIQLGAWMVEPAKELLPGTPLRFVNFNTEPGHLKLITEQHPLIREYAQDEVARVELSRPAFDRCWALDADASSTTLLGFTGPGDRPALLERTVGQGRCLMFTSAMDNISNGGALWNNFTADGWAFAMLTDKILQYLTGASNTKRNYIAGESIVIPVPPSQRFDQYLLRRPGLRQTRGEMSADESSVVLTDATDAGHYRLKPFESRSPFEAAFAVNIHDEESNLEKIRDDQLLAMLPAENVTIVHEALELQRAVRMGRLGIEVFPVLMGLLILLFCAEHLMANYFYDEEPALAITKV
;
A
#
# COMPACT_ATOMS: atom_id res chain seq x y z
N MET A 1 -7.18 3.93 39.46
CA MET A 1 -8.48 4.62 39.65
C MET A 1 -8.15 6.06 39.95
N SER A 2 -8.44 6.98 39.05
CA SER A 2 -8.30 8.41 39.36
C SER A 2 -9.62 8.95 39.86
N LEU A 3 -9.55 9.93 40.74
CA LEU A 3 -10.71 10.62 41.28
C LEU A 3 -10.68 12.07 40.81
N ILE A 4 -11.64 12.45 39.99
CA ILE A 4 -11.71 13.82 39.45
C ILE A 4 -11.83 14.84 40.59
N ASN A 5 -12.55 14.48 41.65
CA ASN A 5 -12.78 15.35 42.81
C ASN A 5 -12.42 14.65 44.15
N ALA A 6 -11.15 14.31 44.35
CA ALA A 6 -10.67 13.56 45.51
C ALA A 6 -11.00 14.24 46.85
N SER A 7 -11.01 15.56 46.88
CA SER A 7 -11.35 16.32 48.07
C SER A 7 -12.81 16.11 48.60
N LEU A 8 -13.73 15.69 47.71
CA LEU A 8 -15.11 15.42 48.09
C LEU A 8 -15.30 14.11 48.86
N LEU A 9 -14.28 13.23 48.87
CA LEU A 9 -14.29 12.00 49.67
C LEU A 9 -14.39 12.28 51.19
N PHE A 10 -13.97 13.45 51.66
CA PHE A 10 -14.23 13.85 53.04
C PHE A 10 -15.73 13.86 53.37
N GLY A 11 -16.59 14.04 52.36
CA GLY A 11 -18.05 13.89 52.50
C GLY A 11 -18.52 12.48 52.88
N MET A 12 -17.65 11.44 52.78
CA MET A 12 -17.97 10.08 53.24
C MET A 12 -18.31 10.05 54.75
N GLY A 13 -17.81 11.00 55.55
CA GLY A 13 -18.17 11.17 56.94
C GLY A 13 -19.68 11.45 57.15
N LEU A 14 -20.37 12.01 56.14
CA LEU A 14 -21.84 12.24 56.20
C LEU A 14 -22.64 10.92 56.15
N ALA A 15 -22.05 9.81 55.71
CA ALA A 15 -22.68 8.49 55.78
C ALA A 15 -22.91 7.98 57.22
N ALA A 16 -22.21 8.56 58.20
CA ALA A 16 -22.43 8.31 59.62
C ALA A 16 -23.64 9.09 60.19
N LEU A 17 -24.12 10.14 59.48
CA LEU A 17 -25.20 11.03 59.97
C LEU A 17 -26.50 10.28 60.35
N PRO A 18 -27.01 9.34 59.49
CA PRO A 18 -28.21 8.57 59.87
C PRO A 18 -28.01 7.77 61.15
N VAL A 19 -26.79 7.22 61.39
CA VAL A 19 -26.45 6.43 62.58
C VAL A 19 -26.38 7.31 63.78
N ILE A 20 -25.74 8.49 63.69
CA ILE A 20 -25.67 9.50 64.81
C ILE A 20 -27.08 10.01 65.19
N LEU A 21 -27.86 10.36 64.14
CA LEU A 21 -29.25 10.80 64.40
C LEU A 21 -30.10 9.72 65.12
N HIS A 22 -29.93 8.44 64.67
CA HIS A 22 -30.65 7.34 65.34
C HIS A 22 -30.20 7.10 66.74
N LEU A 23 -28.93 7.28 67.08
CA LEU A 23 -28.39 7.15 68.42
C LEU A 23 -28.86 8.31 69.30
N VAL A 24 -28.87 9.58 68.86
CA VAL A 24 -29.25 10.77 69.55
C VAL A 24 -30.77 10.85 69.81
N MET A 25 -31.56 10.44 68.75
CA MET A 25 -33.02 10.47 68.84
C MET A 25 -33.65 9.25 69.54
N ARG A 26 -32.85 8.38 70.12
CA ARG A 26 -33.33 7.19 70.84
C ARG A 26 -34.07 7.59 72.11
N ALA A 27 -35.38 7.89 71.98
CA ALA A 27 -36.21 8.19 73.07
C ALA A 27 -36.26 7.04 74.09
N LYS A 28 -35.95 7.33 75.36
CA LYS A 28 -36.14 6.35 76.44
C LYS A 28 -37.65 6.22 76.66
N PRO A 29 -38.28 5.05 76.49
CA PRO A 29 -39.72 4.88 76.77
C PRO A 29 -39.99 5.12 78.24
N LYS A 30 -40.91 6.07 78.56
CA LYS A 30 -41.44 6.21 79.89
C LYS A 30 -42.14 4.89 80.25
N ARG A 31 -41.74 4.31 81.39
CA ARG A 31 -42.46 3.18 81.97
C ARG A 31 -43.71 3.67 82.64
N ILE A 32 -44.88 3.36 82.11
CA ILE A 32 -46.15 3.48 82.71
C ILE A 32 -46.59 2.09 83.15
N GLU A 33 -46.71 1.88 84.46
CA GLU A 33 -47.18 0.59 84.98
C GLU A 33 -48.68 0.50 84.84
N PHE A 34 -49.15 -0.41 84.04
CA PHE A 34 -50.59 -0.67 83.87
C PHE A 34 -50.92 -2.04 84.46
N PRO A 35 -51.84 -2.09 85.52
CA PRO A 35 -52.06 -3.31 86.27
C PRO A 35 -52.61 -4.51 85.49
N ALA A 36 -53.29 -4.30 84.36
CA ALA A 36 -53.91 -5.38 83.54
C ALA A 36 -53.01 -6.17 82.60
N LEU A 37 -51.71 -5.88 82.56
CA LEU A 37 -50.78 -6.46 81.62
C LEU A 37 -50.21 -7.86 82.04
N ARG A 38 -50.61 -8.44 83.18
CA ARG A 38 -50.12 -9.70 83.72
C ARG A 38 -50.61 -10.93 82.92
N LEU A 39 -51.61 -10.80 82.01
CA LEU A 39 -52.22 -11.87 81.21
C LEU A 39 -51.75 -11.88 79.77
N LEU A 40 -50.88 -10.92 79.30
CA LEU A 40 -50.43 -10.83 77.88
C LEU A 40 -48.96 -11.09 77.68
N LYS A 41 -48.30 -11.74 78.70
CA LYS A 41 -46.84 -11.85 78.67
C LYS A 41 -46.22 -12.90 77.66
N THR A 42 -47.02 -13.65 76.95
CA THR A 42 -46.45 -14.81 76.15
C THR A 42 -46.24 -14.59 74.63
N ARG A 43 -46.70 -13.45 74.09
CA ARG A 43 -46.58 -13.24 72.61
C ARG A 43 -45.66 -12.07 72.16
N LYS A 44 -44.98 -11.36 73.05
CA LYS A 44 -44.26 -10.13 72.73
C LYS A 44 -42.75 -10.24 72.39
N VAL A 45 -42.09 -11.40 72.59
CA VAL A 45 -40.64 -11.46 72.52
C VAL A 45 -40.18 -11.61 71.06
N SER A 46 -41.00 -12.23 70.19
CA SER A 46 -40.58 -12.46 68.76
C SER A 46 -40.68 -11.23 67.82
N ASN A 47 -41.66 -10.34 68.15
CA ASN A 47 -41.88 -9.13 67.31
C ASN A 47 -40.89 -7.99 67.60
N ALA A 48 -40.32 -7.91 68.76
CA ALA A 48 -39.37 -6.84 69.13
C ALA A 48 -38.00 -7.00 68.37
N ARG A 49 -37.51 -8.24 68.24
CA ARG A 49 -36.30 -8.55 67.51
C ARG A 49 -36.51 -8.25 66.01
N ARG A 50 -37.69 -8.57 65.46
CA ARG A 50 -37.98 -8.38 64.02
C ARG A 50 -38.11 -6.88 63.71
N MET A 51 -38.66 -6.02 64.61
CA MET A 51 -38.70 -4.63 64.41
C MET A 51 -37.34 -3.94 64.54
N GLN A 52 -36.48 -4.41 65.44
CA GLN A 52 -35.12 -3.89 65.59
C GLN A 52 -34.28 -4.21 64.35
N LEU A 53 -34.41 -5.40 63.75
CA LEU A 53 -33.74 -5.78 62.49
C LEU A 53 -34.22 -4.95 61.29
N ARG A 54 -35.52 -4.61 61.24
CA ARG A 54 -36.10 -3.72 60.19
C ARG A 54 -35.55 -2.30 60.24
N HIS A 55 -35.48 -1.72 61.44
CA HIS A 55 -34.93 -0.36 61.65
C HIS A 55 -33.40 -0.34 61.34
N LEU A 56 -32.67 -1.36 61.72
CA LEU A 56 -31.24 -1.46 61.45
C LEU A 56 -30.95 -1.58 59.94
N LEU A 57 -31.79 -2.33 59.20
CA LEU A 57 -31.65 -2.52 57.74
C LEU A 57 -31.98 -1.21 57.00
N LEU A 58 -33.02 -0.47 57.38
CA LEU A 58 -33.33 0.87 56.84
C LEU A 58 -32.21 1.87 57.14
N LEU A 59 -31.62 1.84 58.32
CA LEU A 59 -30.51 2.68 58.70
C LEU A 59 -29.27 2.41 57.85
N LEU A 60 -28.96 1.12 57.64
CA LEU A 60 -27.83 0.71 56.83
C LEU A 60 -28.02 1.13 55.35
N LEU A 61 -29.26 1.00 54.83
CA LEU A 61 -29.62 1.40 53.48
C LEU A 61 -29.48 2.92 53.27
N ARG A 62 -29.89 3.76 54.25
CA ARG A 62 -29.71 5.22 54.22
C ARG A 62 -28.27 5.64 54.31
N SER A 63 -27.44 4.98 55.12
CA SER A 63 -26.01 5.22 55.21
C SER A 63 -25.31 4.86 53.93
N LEU A 64 -25.68 3.72 53.29
CA LEU A 64 -25.15 3.26 52.02
C LEU A 64 -25.52 4.21 50.88
N LEU A 65 -26.78 4.74 50.88
CA LEU A 65 -27.27 5.71 49.90
C LEU A 65 -26.41 6.99 49.92
N ILE A 66 -26.10 7.52 51.10
CA ILE A 66 -25.24 8.71 51.26
C ILE A 66 -23.81 8.38 50.81
N ALA A 67 -23.28 7.21 51.17
CA ALA A 67 -21.94 6.79 50.74
C ALA A 67 -21.83 6.68 49.22
N VAL A 68 -22.80 6.06 48.53
CA VAL A 68 -22.84 5.94 47.08
C VAL A 68 -23.01 7.32 46.41
N LEU A 69 -23.81 8.23 47.01
CA LEU A 69 -23.98 9.59 46.52
C LEU A 69 -22.63 10.35 46.55
N VAL A 70 -21.92 10.31 47.68
CA VAL A 70 -20.60 10.95 47.80
C VAL A 70 -19.61 10.36 46.81
N LEU A 71 -19.61 9.04 46.65
CA LEU A 71 -18.74 8.36 45.67
C LEU A 71 -19.10 8.76 44.23
N ALA A 72 -20.40 8.91 43.90
CA ALA A 72 -20.84 9.37 42.59
C ALA A 72 -20.38 10.82 42.32
N ILE A 73 -20.45 11.72 43.30
CA ILE A 73 -20.01 13.12 43.16
C ILE A 73 -18.46 13.20 43.04
N ALA A 74 -17.71 12.29 43.68
CA ALA A 74 -16.25 12.19 43.55
C ALA A 74 -15.81 11.76 42.16
N ARG A 75 -16.70 11.27 41.28
CA ARG A 75 -16.50 10.87 39.90
C ARG A 75 -15.27 9.97 39.74
N PRO A 76 -15.29 8.73 40.24
CA PRO A 76 -14.21 7.78 39.99
C PRO A 76 -14.17 7.43 38.51
N SER A 77 -12.97 7.44 37.91
CA SER A 77 -12.73 6.98 36.56
C SER A 77 -11.87 5.73 36.57
N LEU A 78 -12.12 4.82 35.59
CA LEU A 78 -11.44 3.58 35.42
C LEU A 78 -10.85 3.56 34.00
N PRO A 79 -9.59 3.12 33.78
CA PRO A 79 -9.00 2.97 32.45
C PRO A 79 -9.85 2.04 31.57
N ALA A 80 -10.12 2.44 30.31
CA ALA A 80 -11.15 1.84 29.46
C ALA A 80 -10.87 0.38 29.05
N ALA A 81 -9.61 -0.03 28.98
CA ALA A 81 -9.22 -1.25 28.28
C ALA A 81 -9.39 -2.57 29.05
N ARG A 82 -9.63 -2.56 30.37
CA ARG A 82 -9.54 -3.78 31.21
C ARG A 82 -10.74 -4.17 32.05
N TYR A 83 -11.84 -3.43 32.03
CA TYR A 83 -12.94 -3.59 33.00
C TYR A 83 -14.27 -4.10 32.47
N GLY A 84 -14.37 -4.43 31.20
CA GLY A 84 -15.51 -5.17 30.68
C GLY A 84 -15.63 -6.53 31.36
N LEU A 85 -16.88 -6.93 31.64
CA LEU A 85 -17.14 -8.30 32.09
C LEU A 85 -16.70 -9.27 31.00
N ARG A 86 -15.83 -10.21 31.35
CA ARG A 86 -15.40 -11.28 30.44
C ARG A 86 -16.57 -12.19 30.14
N TRP A 87 -16.59 -12.87 28.98
CA TRP A 87 -17.68 -13.75 28.56
C TRP A 87 -18.01 -14.84 29.61
N TRP A 88 -17.04 -15.35 30.34
CA TRP A 88 -17.25 -16.34 31.40
C TRP A 88 -17.86 -15.72 32.69
N GLU A 89 -17.72 -14.42 32.93
CA GLU A 89 -18.38 -13.69 34.01
C GLU A 89 -19.87 -13.50 33.69
N TRP A 90 -20.21 -13.22 32.43
CA TRP A 90 -21.60 -13.25 31.95
C TRP A 90 -22.23 -14.64 32.09
N LEU A 91 -21.45 -15.68 31.76
CA LEU A 91 -21.87 -17.08 31.91
C LEU A 91 -22.12 -17.42 33.39
N SER A 92 -21.24 -16.97 34.31
CA SER A 92 -21.40 -17.18 35.76
C SER A 92 -22.65 -16.47 36.31
N LEU A 93 -22.97 -15.23 35.87
CA LEU A 93 -24.21 -14.52 36.20
C LEU A 93 -25.45 -15.29 35.73
N ALA A 94 -25.42 -15.76 34.48
CA ALA A 94 -26.52 -16.55 33.92
C ALA A 94 -26.72 -17.87 34.70
N THR A 95 -25.64 -18.56 35.08
CA THR A 95 -25.72 -19.79 35.87
C THR A 95 -26.23 -19.56 37.28
N VAL A 96 -25.80 -18.51 37.97
CA VAL A 96 -26.30 -18.10 39.28
C VAL A 96 -27.80 -17.75 39.21
N ALA A 97 -28.22 -17.02 38.19
CA ALA A 97 -29.65 -16.69 38.00
C ALA A 97 -30.50 -17.94 37.75
N ALA A 98 -30.01 -18.87 36.88
CA ALA A 98 -30.69 -20.11 36.59
C ALA A 98 -30.80 -21.05 37.82
N LEU A 99 -29.72 -21.17 38.62
CA LEU A 99 -29.70 -21.94 39.86
C LEU A 99 -30.63 -21.33 40.92
N SER A 100 -30.66 -20.00 41.07
CA SER A 100 -31.55 -19.29 41.97
C SER A 100 -33.03 -19.48 41.61
N ALA A 101 -33.34 -19.47 40.29
CA ALA A 101 -34.68 -19.74 39.79
C ALA A 101 -35.06 -21.25 39.98
N ALA A 102 -34.15 -22.17 39.72
CA ALA A 102 -34.37 -23.59 39.91
C ALA A 102 -34.59 -23.95 41.39
N THR A 103 -33.78 -23.42 42.31
CA THR A 103 -33.94 -23.63 43.76
C THR A 103 -35.26 -23.03 44.28
N TYR A 104 -35.67 -21.86 43.79
CA TYR A 104 -36.97 -21.27 44.11
C TYR A 104 -38.11 -22.18 43.62
N PHE A 105 -38.05 -22.68 42.41
CA PHE A 105 -39.07 -23.58 41.84
C PHE A 105 -39.13 -24.91 42.57
N TRP A 106 -37.98 -25.50 42.91
CA TRP A 106 -37.89 -26.77 43.67
C TRP A 106 -38.46 -26.67 45.07
N LEU A 107 -38.06 -25.62 45.81
CA LEU A 107 -38.55 -25.36 47.19
C LEU A 107 -40.06 -25.03 47.24
N THR A 108 -40.56 -24.36 46.19
CA THR A 108 -42.02 -24.06 46.11
C THR A 108 -42.83 -25.28 45.67
N ARG A 109 -42.27 -26.19 44.89
CA ARG A 109 -42.92 -27.45 44.49
C ARG A 109 -43.00 -28.47 45.63
N GLN A 110 -41.98 -28.54 46.48
CA GLN A 110 -41.94 -29.40 47.62
C GLN A 110 -42.94 -29.00 48.74
N SER A 111 -43.38 -27.74 48.78
CA SER A 111 -44.32 -27.18 49.73
C SER A 111 -45.81 -27.32 49.33
N SER A 112 -46.11 -28.12 48.31
CA SER A 112 -47.49 -28.35 47.82
C SER A 112 -48.23 -29.53 48.44
N THR A 113 -47.79 -30.05 49.59
CA THR A 113 -48.54 -31.11 50.35
C THR A 113 -49.85 -30.56 50.90
N PRO A 114 -50.98 -31.32 50.85
CA PRO A 114 -52.35 -30.81 51.04
C PRO A 114 -52.73 -30.41 52.49
N SER A 115 -51.84 -30.51 53.47
CA SER A 115 -52.19 -30.33 54.90
C SER A 115 -51.90 -28.96 55.53
N ILE A 116 -51.51 -27.95 54.75
CA ILE A 116 -51.16 -26.64 55.32
C ILE A 116 -52.18 -25.58 54.91
N ALA A 117 -52.67 -24.75 55.87
CA ALA A 117 -53.62 -23.66 55.62
C ALA A 117 -53.10 -22.65 54.57
N ALA A 118 -54.03 -22.09 53.77
CA ALA A 118 -53.68 -21.23 52.62
C ALA A 118 -52.86 -19.95 53.01
N PHE A 119 -52.97 -19.50 54.21
CA PHE A 119 -52.29 -18.34 54.77
C PHE A 119 -50.83 -18.64 55.10
N ASP A 120 -50.50 -19.80 55.64
CA ASP A 120 -49.10 -20.23 55.91
C ASP A 120 -48.33 -20.49 54.62
N ARG A 121 -49.00 -20.89 53.58
CA ARG A 121 -48.39 -21.10 52.22
C ARG A 121 -47.91 -19.79 51.60
N LYS A 122 -48.66 -18.69 51.72
CA LYS A 122 -48.31 -17.36 51.17
C LYS A 122 -47.08 -16.78 51.89
N GLU A 123 -47.06 -16.90 53.22
CA GLU A 123 -45.95 -16.42 54.04
C GLU A 123 -44.65 -17.23 53.85
N ARG A 124 -44.77 -18.55 53.70
CA ARG A 124 -43.63 -19.44 53.43
C ARG A 124 -43.02 -19.19 52.05
N ARG A 125 -43.87 -19.01 51.01
CA ARG A 125 -43.42 -18.65 49.64
C ARG A 125 -42.74 -17.28 49.62
N GLY A 126 -43.22 -16.29 50.39
CA GLY A 126 -42.59 -15.00 50.53
C GLY A 126 -41.22 -15.08 51.19
N ARG A 127 -41.04 -15.90 52.23
CA ARG A 127 -39.75 -16.10 52.89
C ARG A 127 -38.74 -16.84 51.97
N VAL A 128 -39.20 -17.88 51.29
CA VAL A 128 -38.34 -18.63 50.34
C VAL A 128 -37.91 -17.71 49.18
N ARG A 129 -38.83 -16.90 48.64
CA ARG A 129 -38.49 -15.93 47.59
C ARG A 129 -37.43 -14.91 48.05
N LEU A 130 -37.61 -14.36 49.27
CA LEU A 130 -36.63 -13.42 49.83
C LEU A 130 -35.25 -14.06 49.99
N TRP A 131 -35.16 -15.28 50.55
CA TRP A 131 -33.89 -15.96 50.73
C TRP A 131 -33.24 -16.36 49.39
N CYS A 132 -33.97 -16.80 48.39
CA CYS A 132 -33.44 -17.11 47.08
C CYS A 132 -32.92 -15.84 46.39
N VAL A 133 -33.59 -14.72 46.51
CA VAL A 133 -33.09 -13.42 45.96
C VAL A 133 -31.84 -12.96 46.72
N VAL A 134 -31.84 -13.00 48.07
CA VAL A 134 -30.69 -12.54 48.87
C VAL A 134 -29.47 -13.45 48.65
N LEU A 135 -29.64 -14.76 48.65
CA LEU A 135 -28.54 -15.69 48.41
C LEU A 135 -28.06 -15.64 46.94
N GLY A 136 -29.00 -15.49 45.99
CA GLY A 136 -28.66 -15.35 44.58
C GLY A 136 -27.88 -14.07 44.26
N THR A 137 -28.29 -12.93 44.85
CA THR A 137 -27.53 -11.67 44.69
C THR A 137 -26.16 -11.75 45.38
N LEU A 138 -26.06 -12.39 46.57
CA LEU A 138 -24.79 -12.58 47.25
C LEU A 138 -23.84 -13.48 46.45
N ALA A 139 -24.37 -14.59 45.86
CA ALA A 139 -23.62 -15.45 45.01
C ALA A 139 -23.16 -14.77 43.71
N ALA A 140 -24.01 -13.93 43.11
CA ALA A 140 -23.63 -13.12 41.93
C ALA A 140 -22.54 -12.09 42.26
N MET A 141 -22.67 -11.42 43.43
CA MET A 141 -21.63 -10.51 43.93
C MET A 141 -20.29 -11.24 44.17
N LEU A 142 -20.31 -12.43 44.73
CA LEU A 142 -19.08 -13.20 44.93
C LEU A 142 -18.49 -13.73 43.61
N ALA A 143 -19.32 -14.25 42.71
CA ALA A 143 -18.90 -14.84 41.49
C ALA A 143 -18.30 -13.84 40.49
N VAL A 144 -18.77 -12.59 40.47
CA VAL A 144 -18.32 -11.52 39.57
C VAL A 144 -17.51 -10.47 40.33
N GLY A 145 -17.97 -10.05 41.50
CA GLY A 145 -17.36 -8.95 42.26
C GLY A 145 -15.97 -9.30 42.81
N LEU A 146 -15.74 -10.58 43.17
CA LEU A 146 -14.45 -10.98 43.73
C LEU A 146 -13.34 -11.07 42.65
N PRO A 147 -13.53 -11.72 41.50
CA PRO A 147 -12.56 -11.70 40.44
C PRO A 147 -12.33 -10.30 39.87
N TRP A 148 -13.39 -9.52 39.75
CA TRP A 148 -13.33 -8.11 39.32
C TRP A 148 -12.59 -7.24 40.34
N GLY A 149 -12.86 -7.41 41.64
CA GLY A 149 -12.19 -6.69 42.73
C GLY A 149 -10.70 -7.04 42.84
N LEU A 150 -10.31 -8.31 42.64
CA LEU A 150 -8.90 -8.73 42.61
C LEU A 150 -8.15 -8.13 41.44
N ARG A 151 -8.76 -8.03 40.25
CA ARG A 151 -8.20 -7.32 39.11
C ARG A 151 -8.04 -5.82 39.41
N LEU A 152 -9.05 -5.21 40.00
CA LEU A 152 -9.01 -3.82 40.42
C LEU A 152 -7.91 -3.58 41.47
N GLN A 153 -7.73 -4.48 42.43
CA GLN A 153 -6.69 -4.37 43.45
C GLN A 153 -5.29 -4.55 42.85
N ALA A 154 -5.10 -5.48 41.90
CA ALA A 154 -3.82 -5.68 41.22
C ALA A 154 -3.39 -4.43 40.44
N GLU A 155 -4.33 -3.70 39.87
CA GLU A 155 -4.06 -2.49 39.12
C GLU A 155 -3.95 -1.23 40.01
N LEU A 156 -4.63 -1.18 41.15
CA LEU A 156 -4.43 -0.12 42.13
C LEU A 156 -3.06 -0.20 42.81
N SER A 157 -2.42 -1.35 42.82
CA SER A 157 -1.06 -1.56 43.31
C SER A 157 0.04 -1.32 42.24
N SER A 158 -0.32 -1.14 40.97
CA SER A 158 0.62 -0.72 39.94
C SER A 158 0.80 0.79 40.00
N PRO A 159 2.05 1.32 40.08
CA PRO A 159 2.28 2.76 40.07
C PRO A 159 1.92 3.29 38.68
N ARG A 160 0.75 3.88 38.54
CA ARG A 160 0.32 4.62 37.35
C ARG A 160 0.04 6.07 37.70
N ASN A 161 0.56 6.94 36.87
CA ASN A 161 0.40 8.39 36.98
C ASN A 161 -1.09 8.76 37.16
N GLU A 162 -1.34 9.65 38.09
CA GLU A 162 -2.62 10.33 38.22
C GLU A 162 -2.85 11.13 36.92
N ALA A 163 -3.71 10.61 36.04
CA ALA A 163 -4.12 11.32 34.84
C ALA A 163 -5.02 12.48 35.23
N THR A 164 -4.42 13.60 35.49
CA THR A 164 -5.13 14.89 35.65
C THR A 164 -5.35 15.50 34.27
N GLU A 165 -6.44 16.18 34.04
CA GLU A 165 -6.83 16.86 32.78
C GLU A 165 -5.77 17.88 32.29
N ASN A 166 -4.78 18.22 33.14
CA ASN A 166 -3.72 19.20 32.93
C ASN A 166 -2.32 18.61 32.78
N VAL A 167 -2.17 17.29 32.58
CA VAL A 167 -0.84 16.70 32.30
C VAL A 167 -0.38 17.13 30.90
N PRO A 168 0.85 17.67 30.76
CA PRO A 168 1.40 17.99 29.47
C PRO A 168 1.46 16.77 28.56
N VAL A 169 1.33 16.98 27.25
CA VAL A 169 1.28 15.92 26.24
C VAL A 169 2.55 15.94 25.41
N ALA A 170 3.14 14.78 25.15
CA ALA A 170 4.16 14.58 24.15
C ALA A 170 3.52 13.83 22.96
N ALA A 171 3.06 14.59 21.97
CA ALA A 171 2.30 14.06 20.84
C ALA A 171 3.19 13.94 19.58
N VAL A 172 3.02 12.84 18.84
CA VAL A 172 3.55 12.70 17.48
C VAL A 172 2.38 12.65 16.52
N PHE A 173 2.34 13.55 15.55
CA PHE A 173 1.37 13.54 14.46
C PHE A 173 2.04 13.02 13.21
N LEU A 174 1.63 11.82 12.78
CA LEU A 174 1.97 11.25 11.49
C LEU A 174 0.84 11.56 10.52
N ILE A 175 1.16 12.28 9.48
CA ILE A 175 0.19 12.67 8.45
C ILE A 175 0.48 11.86 7.20
N ASP A 176 -0.54 11.18 6.73
CA ASP A 176 -0.50 10.56 5.42
C ASP A 176 -0.26 11.64 4.36
N THR A 177 0.82 11.49 3.63
CA THR A 177 1.21 12.39 2.53
C THR A 177 1.23 11.64 1.21
N SER A 178 0.54 10.50 1.07
CA SER A 178 0.30 9.84 -0.21
C SER A 178 -0.49 10.73 -1.16
N LEU A 179 -0.43 10.46 -2.46
CA LEU A 179 -1.16 11.27 -3.45
C LEU A 179 -2.67 11.22 -3.26
N SER A 180 -3.23 10.13 -2.72
CA SER A 180 -4.65 10.02 -2.39
C SER A 180 -5.14 11.10 -1.41
N MET A 181 -4.24 11.72 -0.64
CA MET A 181 -4.55 12.84 0.25
C MET A 181 -4.77 14.18 -0.49
N ASN A 182 -4.43 14.27 -1.78
CA ASN A 182 -4.82 15.38 -2.65
C ASN A 182 -6.27 15.31 -3.13
N TYR A 183 -6.97 14.20 -2.84
CA TYR A 183 -8.39 14.05 -3.18
C TYR A 183 -9.22 15.21 -2.63
N ARG A 184 -9.97 15.90 -3.51
CA ARG A 184 -10.76 17.08 -3.18
C ARG A 184 -12.22 16.73 -2.90
N TYR A 185 -12.68 17.18 -1.75
CA TYR A 185 -14.09 17.09 -1.37
C TYR A 185 -14.53 18.42 -0.74
N GLU A 186 -15.64 19.00 -1.18
CA GLU A 186 -16.15 20.29 -0.67
C GLU A 186 -15.10 21.42 -0.72
N ASN A 187 -14.34 21.52 -1.80
CA ASN A 187 -13.26 22.49 -2.03
C ASN A 187 -12.04 22.37 -1.08
N LYS A 188 -11.91 21.28 -0.34
CA LYS A 188 -10.72 20.99 0.50
C LYS A 188 -10.12 19.66 0.11
N THR A 189 -8.79 19.57 0.19
CA THR A 189 -8.12 18.28 0.09
C THR A 189 -8.20 17.53 1.42
N ARG A 190 -8.08 16.19 1.38
CA ARG A 190 -7.97 15.38 2.62
C ARG A 190 -6.80 15.84 3.48
N LEU A 191 -5.67 16.23 2.87
CA LEU A 191 -4.52 16.79 3.57
C LEU A 191 -4.86 18.11 4.28
N GLU A 192 -5.61 19.01 3.65
CA GLU A 192 -6.09 20.25 4.28
C GLU A 192 -7.06 19.97 5.42
N GLN A 193 -7.90 18.94 5.27
CA GLN A 193 -8.79 18.49 6.34
C GLN A 193 -7.98 17.95 7.52
N ALA A 194 -6.99 17.09 7.29
CA ALA A 194 -6.07 16.59 8.32
C ALA A 194 -5.37 17.74 9.07
N ARG A 195 -4.85 18.74 8.34
CA ARG A 195 -4.24 19.94 8.93
C ARG A 195 -5.23 20.71 9.82
N THR A 196 -6.49 20.82 9.39
CA THR A 196 -7.53 21.51 10.19
C THR A 196 -7.78 20.78 11.50
N VAL A 197 -7.95 19.46 11.46
CA VAL A 197 -8.16 18.60 12.65
C VAL A 197 -6.99 18.73 13.63
N ILE A 198 -5.75 18.66 13.13
CA ILE A 198 -4.56 18.78 13.98
C ILE A 198 -4.44 20.17 14.61
N ARG A 199 -4.67 21.22 13.83
CA ARG A 199 -4.59 22.61 14.35
C ARG A 199 -5.60 22.88 15.45
N GLU A 200 -6.82 22.38 15.29
CA GLU A 200 -7.83 22.46 16.35
C GLU A 200 -7.45 21.65 17.59
N HIS A 201 -6.80 20.50 17.38
CA HIS A 201 -6.38 19.63 18.48
C HIS A 201 -5.18 20.20 19.26
N LEU A 202 -4.18 20.75 18.56
CA LEU A 202 -3.03 21.44 19.15
C LEU A 202 -3.45 22.63 20.02
N GLY A 203 -4.48 23.38 19.60
CA GLY A 203 -5.02 24.52 20.37
C GLY A 203 -5.63 24.15 21.72
N ARG A 204 -5.84 22.86 22.00
CA ARG A 204 -6.41 22.34 23.25
C ARG A 204 -5.38 21.66 24.16
N PHE A 205 -4.12 21.62 23.76
CA PHE A 205 -3.08 21.00 24.57
C PHE A 205 -2.76 21.85 25.79
N PRO A 206 -2.57 21.21 26.96
CA PRO A 206 -2.13 21.91 28.17
C PRO A 206 -0.77 22.61 28.00
N ALA A 207 -0.51 23.61 28.83
CA ALA A 207 0.80 24.26 28.85
C ALA A 207 1.92 23.26 29.18
N GLY A 208 3.06 23.39 28.51
CA GLY A 208 4.18 22.47 28.62
C GLY A 208 4.12 21.25 27.69
N SER A 209 3.08 21.13 26.86
CA SER A 209 3.00 20.07 25.87
C SER A 209 3.97 20.28 24.72
N ARG A 210 4.40 19.17 24.10
CA ARG A 210 5.31 19.13 22.94
C ARG A 210 4.63 18.38 21.79
N ALA A 211 4.87 18.81 20.55
CA ALA A 211 4.35 18.13 19.36
C ALA A 211 5.44 17.95 18.33
N ALA A 212 5.51 16.75 17.76
CA ALA A 212 6.27 16.43 16.55
C ALA A 212 5.29 16.24 15.40
N ILE A 213 5.61 16.82 14.23
CA ILE A 213 4.81 16.72 13.01
C ILE A 213 5.67 16.10 11.92
N ALA A 214 5.23 14.98 11.36
CA ALA A 214 5.95 14.31 10.28
C ALA A 214 4.98 13.74 9.24
N GLY A 215 5.41 13.76 7.97
CA GLY A 215 4.75 13.07 6.87
C GLY A 215 5.27 11.64 6.68
N LEU A 216 4.90 11.03 5.55
CA LEU A 216 5.33 9.68 5.18
C LEU A 216 6.63 9.65 4.33
N SER A 217 7.30 10.78 4.12
CA SER A 217 8.58 10.76 3.43
C SER A 217 9.69 10.20 4.33
N ALA A 218 10.60 9.40 3.76
CA ALA A 218 11.77 8.85 4.48
C ALA A 218 12.71 9.96 5.01
N ASP A 219 12.78 11.07 4.30
CA ASP A 219 13.64 12.21 4.65
C ASP A 219 13.00 13.15 5.70
N ASP A 220 11.77 12.87 6.13
CA ASP A 220 11.06 13.71 7.11
C ASP A 220 11.30 13.20 8.53
N ASP A 221 12.26 13.80 9.23
CA ASP A 221 12.62 13.42 10.58
C ASP A 221 11.50 13.71 11.59
N ILE A 222 11.28 12.77 12.51
CA ILE A 222 10.34 12.93 13.62
C ILE A 222 11.06 13.65 14.76
N VAL A 223 10.78 14.95 14.93
CA VAL A 223 11.43 15.79 15.94
C VAL A 223 10.38 16.66 16.64
N PHE A 224 10.44 16.73 17.98
CA PHE A 224 9.63 17.69 18.72
C PHE A 224 9.98 19.12 18.35
N GLN A 225 8.98 19.88 17.98
CA GLN A 225 9.13 21.32 17.71
C GLN A 225 9.34 22.08 19.03
N ALA A 226 9.97 23.27 18.93
CA ALA A 226 10.31 24.08 20.10
C ALA A 226 9.05 24.50 20.90
N ASP A 227 7.94 24.73 20.19
CA ASP A 227 6.65 25.06 20.75
C ASP A 227 5.49 24.57 19.85
N LEU A 228 4.27 24.69 20.32
CA LEU A 228 3.07 24.30 19.54
C LEU A 228 2.83 25.20 18.32
N THR A 229 3.33 26.44 18.31
CA THR A 229 3.25 27.35 17.17
C THR A 229 4.18 26.88 16.05
N GLY A 230 5.40 26.47 16.40
CA GLY A 230 6.33 25.84 15.46
C GLY A 230 5.75 24.55 14.86
N ALA A 231 5.10 23.73 15.67
CA ALA A 231 4.39 22.55 15.20
C ALA A 231 3.27 22.91 14.21
N ALA A 232 2.44 23.92 14.51
CA ALA A 232 1.40 24.39 13.60
C ALA A 232 1.98 24.94 12.28
N SER A 233 3.12 25.61 12.32
CA SER A 233 3.81 26.10 11.11
C SER A 233 4.39 24.97 10.27
N ARG A 234 4.88 23.89 10.90
CA ARG A 234 5.36 22.69 10.20
C ARG A 234 4.26 22.02 9.39
N LEU A 235 3.01 21.99 9.88
CA LEU A 235 1.85 21.48 9.15
C LEU A 235 1.69 22.10 7.76
N ASP A 236 1.94 23.40 7.63
CA ASP A 236 1.73 24.12 6.38
C ASP A 236 2.81 23.78 5.33
N THR A 237 3.95 23.26 5.75
CA THR A 237 5.04 22.86 4.85
C THR A 237 4.90 21.45 4.29
N LEU A 238 4.06 20.59 4.88
CA LEU A 238 3.87 19.24 4.38
C LEU A 238 3.12 19.28 3.03
N THR A 239 3.57 18.52 2.07
CA THR A 239 2.93 18.34 0.76
C THR A 239 2.80 16.85 0.46
N ALA A 240 1.85 16.50 -0.40
CA ALA A 240 1.75 15.13 -0.87
C ALA A 240 3.04 14.72 -1.60
N THR A 241 3.46 13.49 -1.41
CA THR A 241 4.64 12.88 -2.03
C THR A 241 4.23 11.72 -2.94
N THR A 242 4.94 11.54 -4.02
CA THR A 242 4.74 10.44 -4.96
C THR A 242 5.36 9.12 -4.51
N VAL A 243 6.21 9.17 -3.48
CA VAL A 243 6.90 7.99 -2.92
C VAL A 243 6.74 8.01 -1.40
N PRO A 244 5.54 7.72 -0.87
CA PRO A 244 5.34 7.63 0.56
C PRO A 244 5.96 6.34 1.13
N GLU A 245 6.53 6.41 2.33
CA GLU A 245 6.80 5.20 3.11
C GLU A 245 5.48 4.61 3.64
N PRO A 246 5.39 3.28 3.78
CA PRO A 246 4.22 2.64 4.40
C PRO A 246 3.96 3.17 5.81
N ILE A 247 2.68 3.40 6.15
CA ILE A 247 2.27 3.95 7.45
C ILE A 247 2.77 3.06 8.60
N ASN A 248 2.70 1.74 8.47
CA ASN A 248 3.16 0.81 9.50
C ASN A 248 4.67 0.97 9.81
N ARG A 249 5.50 1.26 8.82
CA ARG A 249 6.93 1.53 9.02
C ARG A 249 7.15 2.87 9.74
N ARG A 250 6.46 3.92 9.31
CA ARG A 250 6.55 5.24 9.94
C ARG A 250 5.98 5.25 11.36
N LEU A 251 4.88 4.51 11.59
CA LEU A 251 4.30 4.35 12.93
C LEU A 251 5.29 3.63 13.87
N LYS A 252 5.98 2.59 13.39
CA LYS A 252 7.04 1.93 14.18
C LYS A 252 8.16 2.91 14.54
N ALA A 253 8.60 3.73 13.60
CA ALA A 253 9.60 4.77 13.86
C ALA A 253 9.10 5.79 14.90
N ALA A 254 7.84 6.20 14.82
CA ALA A 254 7.24 7.10 15.80
C ALA A 254 7.12 6.48 17.21
N ILE A 255 6.82 5.18 17.30
CA ILE A 255 6.81 4.46 18.58
C ILE A 255 8.22 4.42 19.17
N GLN A 256 9.23 4.08 18.35
CA GLN A 256 10.62 4.07 18.80
C GLN A 256 11.08 5.45 19.27
N PHE A 257 10.73 6.49 18.52
CA PHE A 257 11.02 7.88 18.92
C PHE A 257 10.42 8.24 20.28
N GLN A 258 9.16 7.82 20.55
CA GLN A 258 8.53 8.02 21.86
C GLN A 258 9.22 7.23 22.98
N ILE A 259 9.69 6.02 22.70
CA ILE A 259 10.45 5.19 23.64
C ILE A 259 11.77 5.87 24.00
N ASP A 260 12.51 6.33 22.98
CA ASP A 260 13.83 6.97 23.16
C ASP A 260 13.72 8.29 23.92
N ASP A 261 12.73 9.13 23.58
CA ASP A 261 12.48 10.40 24.29
C ASP A 261 12.06 10.16 25.74
N ARG A 262 11.22 9.15 26.01
CA ARG A 262 10.83 8.77 27.37
C ARG A 262 12.04 8.35 28.20
N THR A 263 12.89 7.51 27.64
CA THR A 263 14.11 7.03 28.30
C THR A 263 15.06 8.18 28.60
N ALA A 264 15.29 9.05 27.61
CA ALA A 264 16.14 10.24 27.79
C ALA A 264 15.59 11.23 28.84
N ASP A 265 14.26 11.33 28.96
CA ASP A 265 13.60 12.19 29.95
C ASP A 265 13.77 11.62 31.38
N GLN A 266 13.62 10.29 31.52
CA GLN A 266 13.86 9.57 32.78
C GLN A 266 15.31 9.65 33.24
N GLU A 267 16.27 9.48 32.32
CA GLU A 267 17.73 9.59 32.61
C GLU A 267 18.11 11.01 33.08
N ARG A 268 17.62 12.04 32.38
CA ARG A 268 17.85 13.44 32.77
C ARG A 268 17.41 13.78 34.19
N ARG A 269 16.40 13.05 34.70
CA ARG A 269 15.86 13.24 36.06
C ARG A 269 16.49 12.31 37.10
N GLY A 270 17.36 11.40 36.72
CA GLY A 270 17.95 10.39 37.59
C GLY A 270 16.95 9.38 38.16
N MET A 271 15.79 9.19 37.47
CA MET A 271 14.68 8.31 37.87
C MET A 271 14.50 7.22 36.85
N VAL A 272 15.44 6.32 36.69
CA VAL A 272 15.29 5.17 35.79
C VAL A 272 14.11 4.30 36.28
N GLY A 273 13.06 4.18 35.45
CA GLY A 273 11.82 3.46 35.78
C GLY A 273 10.78 4.28 36.56
N GLY A 274 10.98 5.60 36.73
CA GLY A 274 10.05 6.52 37.36
C GLY A 274 8.85 6.89 36.47
N ASP A 275 7.87 7.60 37.07
CA ASP A 275 6.66 8.06 36.39
C ASP A 275 6.98 9.05 35.25
N ASP A 276 6.27 8.91 34.12
CA ASP A 276 6.37 9.85 33.00
C ASP A 276 5.66 11.17 33.35
N THR A 277 6.22 12.28 32.90
CA THR A 277 5.64 13.61 33.14
C THR A 277 4.70 14.07 32.03
N HIS A 278 4.72 13.36 30.91
CA HIS A 278 3.89 13.66 29.75
C HIS A 278 2.95 12.48 29.46
N ALA A 279 1.73 12.77 29.07
CA ALA A 279 0.89 11.79 28.39
C ALA A 279 1.47 11.60 26.98
N ARG A 280 1.77 10.35 26.59
CA ARG A 280 2.40 10.07 25.31
C ARG A 280 1.37 9.56 24.32
N GLU A 281 1.28 10.23 23.18
CA GLU A 281 0.26 9.98 22.18
C GLU A 281 0.84 10.03 20.78
N ILE A 282 0.35 9.14 19.89
CA ILE A 282 0.60 9.18 18.46
C ILE A 282 -0.74 9.32 17.76
N TYR A 283 -0.82 10.25 16.83
CA TYR A 283 -1.97 10.47 15.97
C TYR A 283 -1.58 10.18 14.52
N VAL A 284 -2.24 9.24 13.87
CA VAL A 284 -2.05 8.93 12.47
C VAL A 284 -3.29 9.40 11.71
N LEU A 285 -3.13 10.42 10.88
CA LEU A 285 -4.22 10.93 10.04
C LEU A 285 -4.06 10.39 8.64
N THR A 286 -4.98 9.56 8.19
CA THR A 286 -4.92 8.85 6.91
C THR A 286 -6.32 8.67 6.33
N ASP A 287 -6.42 8.43 5.04
CA ASP A 287 -7.68 8.07 4.37
C ASP A 287 -7.97 6.57 4.40
N PHE A 288 -7.16 5.78 5.12
CA PHE A 288 -7.25 4.33 5.22
C PHE A 288 -7.16 3.59 3.87
N SER A 289 -6.47 4.16 2.88
CA SER A 289 -6.18 3.45 1.65
C SER A 289 -5.41 2.15 1.94
N LYS A 290 -5.82 1.04 1.32
CA LYS A 290 -5.12 -0.26 1.46
C LYS A 290 -3.64 -0.19 1.07
N THR A 291 -3.32 0.65 0.10
CA THR A 291 -1.97 0.78 -0.45
C THR A 291 -1.00 1.46 0.52
N ALA A 292 -1.52 2.30 1.43
CA ALA A 292 -0.73 2.97 2.47
C ALA A 292 -0.30 2.02 3.60
N TRP A 293 -0.97 0.86 3.76
CA TRP A 293 -0.67 -0.16 4.77
C TRP A 293 -0.10 -1.41 4.12
N ARG A 294 1.13 -1.80 4.47
CA ARG A 294 1.71 -3.08 4.05
C ARG A 294 1.41 -4.19 5.04
N GLU A 295 1.54 -5.45 4.59
CA GLU A 295 1.27 -6.60 5.45
C GLU A 295 2.14 -6.63 6.71
N PRO A 296 1.61 -7.13 7.85
CA PRO A 296 2.16 -6.92 9.19
C PRO A 296 3.46 -7.67 9.50
N ASP A 297 3.74 -8.78 8.85
CA ASP A 297 4.80 -9.71 9.25
C ASP A 297 6.23 -9.17 9.10
N GLU A 298 6.45 -8.16 8.28
CA GLU A 298 7.78 -7.60 8.04
C GLU A 298 8.16 -6.46 9.00
N SER A 299 7.19 -5.86 9.68
CA SER A 299 7.47 -4.60 10.40
C SER A 299 7.82 -4.74 11.88
N GLY A 300 7.42 -5.82 12.56
CA GLY A 300 7.52 -5.95 14.02
C GLY A 300 6.75 -4.87 14.79
N LEU A 301 5.73 -4.28 14.16
CA LEU A 301 4.94 -3.20 14.71
C LEU A 301 4.07 -3.66 15.88
N SER A 302 3.49 -4.86 15.80
CA SER A 302 2.71 -5.48 16.87
C SER A 302 3.51 -5.63 18.17
N ASP A 303 4.77 -6.05 18.05
CA ASP A 303 5.64 -6.23 19.22
C ASP A 303 6.06 -4.89 19.82
N ALA A 304 6.32 -3.88 18.98
CA ALA A 304 6.62 -2.51 19.44
C ALA A 304 5.42 -1.89 20.18
N LEU A 305 4.18 -2.09 19.68
CA LEU A 305 2.96 -1.62 20.33
C LEU A 305 2.71 -2.31 21.68
N LYS A 306 2.94 -3.62 21.77
CA LYS A 306 2.81 -4.37 23.02
C LYS A 306 3.87 -3.97 24.08
N ALA A 307 5.09 -3.66 23.62
CA ALA A 307 6.16 -3.18 24.49
C ALA A 307 5.91 -1.77 25.05
N ALA A 308 5.15 -0.96 24.31
CA ALA A 308 4.79 0.41 24.66
C ALA A 308 3.31 0.53 25.11
N ASP A 309 2.89 -0.27 26.10
CA ASP A 309 1.50 -0.28 26.61
C ASP A 309 1.04 1.03 27.26
N TRP A 310 1.96 1.89 27.62
CA TRP A 310 1.77 3.25 28.15
C TRP A 310 1.46 4.29 27.07
N LEU A 311 1.73 3.99 25.77
CA LEU A 311 1.53 4.88 24.64
C LEU A 311 0.11 4.71 24.08
N GLN A 312 -0.59 5.80 23.76
CA GLN A 312 -1.88 5.77 23.09
C GLN A 312 -1.72 6.11 21.60
N VAL A 313 -2.32 5.32 20.73
CA VAL A 313 -2.29 5.52 19.28
C VAL A 313 -3.71 5.76 18.78
N TYR A 314 -3.92 6.88 18.10
CA TYR A 314 -5.20 7.27 17.52
C TYR A 314 -5.06 7.25 15.99
N LEU A 315 -5.83 6.41 15.34
CA LEU A 315 -5.93 6.36 13.88
C LEU A 315 -7.15 7.19 13.47
N VAL A 316 -6.91 8.31 12.82
CA VAL A 316 -7.96 9.30 12.49
C VAL A 316 -8.28 9.21 11.00
N ASP A 317 -9.51 8.85 10.69
CA ASP A 317 -10.05 8.78 9.33
C ASP A 317 -10.35 10.17 8.78
N VAL A 318 -9.64 10.56 7.71
CA VAL A 318 -9.91 11.79 6.95
C VAL A 318 -10.43 11.48 5.54
N SER A 319 -10.92 10.27 5.33
CA SER A 319 -11.44 9.82 4.06
C SER A 319 -12.83 10.39 3.76
N VAL A 320 -13.26 10.20 2.53
CA VAL A 320 -14.60 10.55 2.07
C VAL A 320 -15.41 9.28 1.85
N PRO A 321 -16.70 9.25 2.26
CA PRO A 321 -17.58 8.13 1.92
C PRO A 321 -17.75 8.02 0.39
N LEU A 322 -17.59 6.80 -0.15
CA LEU A 322 -17.77 6.49 -1.57
C LEU A 322 -16.99 7.44 -2.53
N PRO A 323 -15.65 7.43 -2.47
CA PRO A 323 -14.86 8.28 -3.33
C PRO A 323 -15.03 7.88 -4.80
N THR A 324 -15.21 8.88 -5.67
CA THR A 324 -15.25 8.70 -7.12
C THR A 324 -13.91 9.11 -7.72
N ASN A 325 -13.35 8.30 -8.61
CA ASN A 325 -12.07 8.56 -9.25
C ASN A 325 -12.01 7.95 -10.63
N SER A 326 -11.31 8.58 -11.55
CA SER A 326 -10.95 8.04 -12.86
C SER A 326 -9.45 8.17 -13.02
N ALA A 327 -8.77 7.11 -13.43
CA ALA A 327 -7.32 7.09 -13.49
C ALA A 327 -6.79 6.48 -14.78
N ILE A 328 -5.60 6.93 -15.19
CA ILE A 328 -4.80 6.25 -16.20
C ILE A 328 -3.72 5.42 -15.49
N SER A 329 -3.56 4.18 -15.88
CA SER A 329 -2.53 3.27 -15.36
C SER A 329 -1.87 2.47 -16.49
N ASN A 330 -0.76 1.79 -16.18
CA ASN A 330 -0.08 0.87 -17.09
C ASN A 330 0.24 1.47 -18.47
N LEU A 331 0.68 2.75 -18.53
CA LEU A 331 1.09 3.33 -19.80
C LEU A 331 2.37 2.66 -20.28
N THR A 332 2.30 2.00 -21.44
CA THR A 332 3.42 1.34 -22.11
C THR A 332 3.54 1.80 -23.56
N LEU A 333 4.77 1.89 -24.05
CA LEU A 333 5.08 2.20 -25.44
C LEU A 333 5.47 0.91 -26.17
N SER A 334 5.10 0.79 -27.45
CA SER A 334 5.55 -0.32 -28.28
C SER A 334 7.08 -0.38 -28.40
N GLU A 335 7.77 0.75 -28.30
CA GLU A 335 9.22 0.86 -28.33
C GLU A 335 9.70 2.10 -27.56
N GLU A 336 10.79 1.99 -26.83
CA GLU A 336 11.39 3.11 -26.05
C GLU A 336 12.22 4.06 -26.94
N THR A 337 12.57 3.62 -28.15
CA THR A 337 13.27 4.43 -29.15
C THR A 337 12.74 4.08 -30.54
N SER A 338 12.20 5.06 -31.25
CA SER A 338 11.59 4.91 -32.55
C SER A 338 12.36 5.65 -33.65
N VAL A 339 12.07 5.30 -34.89
CA VAL A 339 12.59 6.00 -36.07
C VAL A 339 11.63 7.10 -36.49
N ALA A 340 12.17 8.24 -36.90
CA ALA A 340 11.37 9.36 -37.41
C ALA A 340 10.44 8.95 -38.57
N GLY A 341 9.15 9.27 -38.45
CA GLY A 341 8.09 8.94 -39.41
C GLY A 341 7.37 7.62 -39.14
N ARG A 342 7.79 6.85 -38.13
CA ARG A 342 7.09 5.63 -37.68
C ARG A 342 5.98 5.96 -36.69
N ASP A 343 4.95 5.13 -36.66
CA ASP A 343 3.86 5.24 -35.73
C ASP A 343 4.22 4.49 -34.43
N LEU A 344 4.18 5.18 -33.30
CA LEU A 344 4.38 4.66 -31.95
C LEU A 344 3.01 4.28 -31.36
N LEU A 345 2.87 3.04 -30.89
CA LEU A 345 1.65 2.59 -30.22
C LEU A 345 1.79 2.83 -28.71
N LEU A 346 0.84 3.54 -28.14
CA LEU A 346 0.69 3.75 -26.71
C LEU A 346 -0.44 2.86 -26.21
N THR A 347 -0.17 2.01 -25.25
CA THR A 347 -1.18 1.16 -24.59
C THR A 347 -1.31 1.55 -23.14
N MET A 348 -2.52 1.72 -22.66
CA MET A 348 -2.82 2.12 -21.28
C MET A 348 -4.13 1.54 -20.80
N THR A 349 -4.33 1.53 -19.49
CA THR A 349 -5.59 1.18 -18.84
C THR A 349 -6.23 2.44 -18.28
N VAL A 350 -7.49 2.68 -18.61
CA VAL A 350 -8.32 3.70 -17.97
C VAL A 350 -9.28 3.00 -17.03
N SER A 351 -9.34 3.41 -15.77
CA SER A 351 -10.20 2.81 -14.75
C SER A 351 -11.05 3.86 -14.04
N ALA A 352 -12.17 3.43 -13.44
CA ALA A 352 -13.01 4.25 -12.58
C ALA A 352 -13.47 3.45 -11.37
N THR A 353 -13.50 4.08 -10.19
CA THR A 353 -13.85 3.45 -8.92
C THR A 353 -15.34 3.14 -8.76
N THR A 354 -16.21 3.84 -9.49
CA THR A 354 -17.67 3.77 -9.29
C THR A 354 -18.33 2.52 -9.87
N GLY A 355 -17.65 1.74 -10.72
CA GLY A 355 -18.22 0.57 -11.40
C GLY A 355 -19.41 0.87 -12.34
N ALA A 356 -19.84 2.12 -12.40
CA ALA A 356 -20.90 2.55 -13.33
C ALA A 356 -20.31 2.83 -14.72
N PRO A 357 -21.06 2.59 -15.80
CA PRO A 357 -20.64 2.95 -17.16
C PRO A 357 -20.31 4.42 -17.23
N MET A 358 -19.06 4.72 -17.42
CA MET A 358 -18.57 6.09 -17.49
C MET A 358 -18.07 6.38 -18.90
N THR A 359 -18.30 7.58 -19.38
CA THR A 359 -17.71 8.07 -20.62
C THR A 359 -16.78 9.21 -20.32
N THR A 360 -15.51 9.05 -20.67
CA THR A 360 -14.49 10.09 -20.54
C THR A 360 -13.80 10.32 -21.88
N THR A 361 -13.01 11.38 -21.98
CA THR A 361 -12.24 11.68 -23.19
C THR A 361 -10.76 11.64 -22.85
N LEU A 362 -10.00 10.88 -23.64
CA LEU A 362 -8.55 10.78 -23.58
C LEU A 362 -7.93 11.69 -24.64
N GLU A 363 -6.99 12.51 -24.24
CA GLU A 363 -6.17 13.34 -25.11
C GLU A 363 -4.71 12.89 -25.04
N THR A 364 -4.06 12.86 -26.21
CA THR A 364 -2.60 12.70 -26.29
C THR A 364 -2.00 14.05 -26.65
N LEU A 365 -1.02 14.48 -25.87
CA LEU A 365 -0.35 15.76 -26.02
C LEU A 365 1.16 15.54 -26.18
N LEU A 366 1.80 16.32 -27.04
CA LEU A 366 3.25 16.43 -27.14
C LEU A 366 3.72 17.66 -26.38
N VAL A 367 4.87 17.55 -25.75
CA VAL A 367 5.48 18.62 -24.97
C VAL A 367 6.75 19.08 -25.67
N GLU A 368 6.71 20.24 -26.30
CA GLU A 368 7.87 20.87 -26.93
C GLU A 368 8.24 22.16 -26.19
N ASN A 369 9.42 22.21 -25.61
CA ASN A 369 9.90 23.37 -24.84
C ASN A 369 8.94 23.84 -23.71
N GLY A 370 8.19 22.90 -23.13
CA GLY A 370 7.21 23.18 -22.08
C GLY A 370 5.84 23.63 -22.60
N VAL A 371 5.63 23.62 -23.92
CA VAL A 371 4.33 23.91 -24.54
C VAL A 371 3.66 22.59 -24.94
N GLU A 372 2.44 22.40 -24.45
CA GLU A 372 1.61 21.24 -24.79
C GLU A 372 0.89 21.46 -26.13
N THR A 373 1.05 20.55 -27.06
CA THR A 373 0.35 20.55 -28.35
C THR A 373 -0.40 19.24 -28.54
N ARG A 374 -1.64 19.31 -29.00
CA ARG A 374 -2.46 18.11 -29.19
C ARG A 374 -1.94 17.25 -30.35
N ALA A 375 -1.73 15.97 -30.09
CA ALA A 375 -1.28 14.99 -31.06
C ALA A 375 -2.46 14.07 -31.48
N GLY A 376 -3.25 14.51 -32.44
CA GLY A 376 -4.39 13.74 -32.94
C GLY A 376 -5.73 14.16 -32.36
N ALA A 377 -6.79 13.43 -32.74
CA ALA A 377 -8.16 13.69 -32.26
C ALA A 377 -8.35 13.08 -30.86
N PRO A 378 -9.12 13.77 -29.99
CA PRO A 378 -9.52 13.20 -28.70
C PRO A 378 -10.28 11.89 -28.89
N GLN A 379 -9.99 10.90 -28.07
CA GLN A 379 -10.62 9.59 -28.10
C GLN A 379 -11.66 9.47 -26.98
N ILE A 380 -12.90 9.14 -27.35
CA ILE A 380 -13.98 8.87 -26.39
C ILE A 380 -13.79 7.47 -25.83
N VAL A 381 -13.63 7.35 -24.54
CA VAL A 381 -13.45 6.10 -23.80
C VAL A 381 -14.74 5.78 -23.05
N LYS A 382 -15.29 4.59 -23.30
CA LYS A 382 -16.41 4.04 -22.53
C LYS A 382 -15.88 2.97 -21.61
N LEU A 383 -16.11 3.13 -20.32
CA LEU A 383 -15.68 2.18 -19.29
C LEU A 383 -16.82 1.18 -19.02
N GLU A 384 -16.64 -0.05 -19.44
CA GLU A 384 -17.50 -1.16 -19.11
C GLU A 384 -16.89 -1.92 -17.93
N ASN A 385 -17.67 -2.20 -16.90
CA ASN A 385 -17.18 -2.85 -15.65
C ASN A 385 -16.03 -2.10 -14.95
N GLY A 386 -15.97 -0.76 -15.09
CA GLY A 386 -15.04 0.07 -14.34
C GLY A 386 -13.63 0.16 -14.93
N ALA A 387 -13.30 -0.52 -16.03
CA ALA A 387 -11.99 -0.39 -16.69
C ALA A 387 -12.08 -0.61 -18.20
N ALA A 388 -11.14 -0.01 -18.94
CA ALA A 388 -10.97 -0.24 -20.37
C ALA A 388 -9.48 -0.17 -20.74
N GLN A 389 -9.01 -1.12 -21.55
CA GLN A 389 -7.68 -1.04 -22.15
C GLN A 389 -7.77 -0.25 -23.44
N ILE A 390 -6.97 0.80 -23.56
CA ILE A 390 -6.99 1.73 -24.67
C ILE A 390 -5.66 1.68 -25.40
N GLN A 391 -5.76 1.74 -26.73
CA GLN A 391 -4.60 1.89 -27.60
C GLN A 391 -4.76 3.15 -28.44
N THR A 392 -3.71 3.96 -28.50
CA THR A 392 -3.62 5.13 -29.36
C THR A 392 -2.32 5.15 -30.12
N THR A 393 -2.36 5.67 -31.34
CA THR A 393 -1.20 5.74 -32.22
C THR A 393 -0.69 7.17 -32.32
N LEU A 394 0.61 7.36 -32.10
CA LEU A 394 1.28 8.64 -32.22
C LEU A 394 2.32 8.57 -33.34
N ARG A 395 2.24 9.48 -34.31
CA ARG A 395 3.27 9.60 -35.35
C ARG A 395 4.47 10.34 -34.81
N VAL A 396 5.64 9.68 -34.83
CA VAL A 396 6.91 10.28 -34.38
C VAL A 396 7.41 11.28 -35.44
N THR A 397 7.36 12.58 -35.16
CA THR A 397 7.89 13.62 -36.05
C THR A 397 9.35 13.93 -35.69
N GLY A 398 10.28 13.74 -36.63
CA GLY A 398 11.69 13.56 -36.34
C GLY A 398 12.59 14.78 -36.38
N THR A 399 12.29 15.88 -35.70
CA THR A 399 13.19 17.05 -35.64
C THR A 399 14.03 17.12 -34.36
N GLN A 400 13.61 16.43 -33.31
CA GLN A 400 14.26 16.41 -32.00
C GLN A 400 14.75 14.99 -31.65
N PRO A 401 15.79 14.83 -30.82
CA PRO A 401 16.30 13.54 -30.41
C PRO A 401 15.34 12.76 -29.49
N PHE A 402 14.32 13.43 -28.95
CA PHE A 402 13.29 12.84 -28.08
C PHE A 402 11.92 13.43 -28.41
N VAL A 403 10.91 12.58 -28.32
CA VAL A 403 9.50 12.96 -28.25
C VAL A 403 9.08 12.82 -26.79
N GLU A 404 8.71 13.93 -26.19
CA GLU A 404 8.13 14.01 -24.85
C GLU A 404 6.64 14.26 -25.01
N GLY A 405 5.81 13.56 -24.24
CA GLY A 405 4.38 13.74 -24.30
C GLY A 405 3.70 13.22 -23.05
N LEU A 406 2.41 13.45 -23.01
CA LEU A 406 1.53 12.94 -21.95
C LEU A 406 0.19 12.54 -22.54
N VAL A 407 -0.46 11.59 -21.89
CA VAL A 407 -1.86 11.26 -22.09
C VAL A 407 -2.65 11.79 -20.91
N ARG A 408 -3.85 12.38 -21.18
CA ARG A 408 -4.65 13.04 -20.17
C ARG A 408 -6.14 12.72 -20.33
N LEU A 409 -6.83 12.46 -19.20
CA LEU A 409 -8.29 12.48 -19.14
C LEU A 409 -8.77 13.91 -19.01
N THR A 410 -9.82 14.27 -19.78
CA THR A 410 -10.36 15.64 -19.77
C THR A 410 -11.50 15.82 -18.77
N ALA A 411 -11.99 14.76 -18.16
CA ALA A 411 -13.00 14.83 -17.11
C ALA A 411 -12.41 15.50 -15.86
N GLU A 412 -13.13 16.45 -15.29
CA GLU A 412 -12.81 16.96 -13.97
C GLU A 412 -13.05 15.89 -12.93
N ASP A 413 -12.06 15.65 -12.11
CA ASP A 413 -11.99 14.54 -11.16
C ASP A 413 -11.48 15.06 -9.82
N PRO A 414 -11.96 14.52 -8.68
CA PRO A 414 -11.48 14.92 -7.36
C PRO A 414 -9.99 14.65 -7.11
N LEU A 415 -9.37 13.68 -7.82
CA LEU A 415 -7.94 13.37 -7.73
C LEU A 415 -7.24 13.66 -9.07
N PRO A 416 -6.83 14.89 -9.35
CA PRO A 416 -6.28 15.25 -10.66
C PRO A 416 -4.89 14.66 -10.94
N ASP A 417 -4.16 14.19 -9.92
CA ASP A 417 -2.77 13.73 -10.04
C ASP A 417 -2.64 12.42 -10.85
N ASP A 418 -3.67 11.59 -10.94
CA ASP A 418 -3.67 10.33 -11.67
C ASP A 418 -4.42 10.38 -13.01
N ASN A 419 -4.91 11.56 -13.38
CA ASN A 419 -5.58 11.81 -14.66
C ASN A 419 -4.62 11.93 -15.84
N TYR A 420 -3.32 11.88 -15.63
CA TYR A 420 -2.31 11.96 -16.69
C TYR A 420 -1.12 11.02 -16.45
N ARG A 421 -0.51 10.61 -17.55
CA ARG A 421 0.73 9.85 -17.56
C ARG A 421 1.67 10.44 -18.60
N TYR A 422 2.94 10.54 -18.24
CA TYR A 422 4.00 11.05 -19.08
C TYR A 422 4.70 9.94 -19.83
N PHE A 423 5.17 10.24 -21.03
CA PHE A 423 6.01 9.34 -21.80
C PHE A 423 7.14 10.08 -22.49
N THR A 424 8.26 9.39 -22.67
CA THR A 424 9.40 9.86 -23.45
C THR A 424 9.83 8.73 -24.39
N CYS A 425 9.94 9.03 -25.66
CA CYS A 425 10.46 8.12 -26.68
C CYS A 425 11.70 8.75 -27.33
N GLY A 426 12.78 8.01 -27.43
CA GLY A 426 13.96 8.42 -28.20
C GLY A 426 13.67 8.45 -29.70
N VAL A 427 14.19 9.43 -30.42
CA VAL A 427 14.03 9.50 -31.88
C VAL A 427 15.40 9.36 -32.55
N ARG A 428 15.49 8.41 -33.45
CA ARG A 428 16.67 8.20 -34.26
C ARG A 428 16.46 8.62 -35.72
N PRO A 429 17.49 9.07 -36.39
CA PRO A 429 17.45 9.18 -37.84
C PRO A 429 17.20 7.80 -38.47
N LYS A 430 16.68 7.79 -39.67
CA LYS A 430 16.48 6.55 -40.43
C LYS A 430 17.80 5.86 -40.62
N PRO A 431 17.91 4.55 -40.30
CA PRO A 431 19.14 3.83 -40.47
C PRO A 431 19.46 3.62 -41.95
N ASN A 432 20.73 3.75 -42.30
CA ASN A 432 21.25 3.40 -43.63
C ASN A 432 21.66 1.94 -43.65
N VAL A 433 21.00 1.15 -44.47
CA VAL A 433 21.21 -0.30 -44.58
C VAL A 433 21.87 -0.62 -45.92
N LEU A 434 22.99 -1.34 -45.87
CA LEU A 434 23.64 -1.88 -47.05
C LEU A 434 23.28 -3.36 -47.23
N LEU A 435 22.61 -3.72 -48.32
CA LEU A 435 22.34 -5.10 -48.69
C LEU A 435 23.39 -5.54 -49.71
N ILE A 436 24.18 -6.56 -49.38
CA ILE A 436 25.17 -7.17 -50.27
C ILE A 436 24.59 -8.49 -50.78
N ALA A 437 24.17 -8.53 -52.05
CA ALA A 437 23.57 -9.69 -52.67
C ALA A 437 23.90 -9.70 -54.17
N ASP A 438 24.27 -10.85 -54.71
CA ASP A 438 24.69 -10.97 -56.13
C ASP A 438 23.52 -10.85 -57.08
N THR A 439 22.32 -11.29 -56.67
CA THR A 439 21.09 -11.16 -57.45
C THR A 439 20.05 -10.32 -56.73
N ASN A 440 19.11 -9.77 -57.49
CA ASN A 440 18.01 -9.00 -56.90
C ASN A 440 17.06 -9.92 -56.12
N ASP A 441 16.86 -11.11 -56.56
CA ASP A 441 15.93 -12.09 -55.99
C ASP A 441 16.37 -12.52 -54.56
N GLU A 442 17.71 -12.66 -54.34
CA GLU A 442 18.26 -13.00 -53.01
C GLU A 442 17.95 -11.95 -51.94
N SER A 443 17.85 -10.70 -52.32
CA SER A 443 17.60 -9.59 -51.37
C SER A 443 16.17 -9.11 -51.39
N TRP A 444 15.30 -9.56 -52.27
CA TRP A 444 13.97 -9.01 -52.49
C TRP A 444 13.06 -9.12 -51.24
N TYR A 445 13.00 -10.30 -50.64
CA TYR A 445 12.16 -10.51 -49.45
C TYR A 445 12.66 -9.71 -48.27
N LEU A 446 13.97 -9.72 -48.00
CA LEU A 446 14.56 -8.96 -46.91
C LEU A 446 14.37 -7.46 -47.11
N ARG A 447 14.55 -6.94 -48.33
CA ARG A 447 14.27 -5.54 -48.66
C ARG A 447 12.81 -5.17 -48.39
N ASN A 448 11.86 -6.01 -48.78
CA ASN A 448 10.44 -5.73 -48.59
C ASN A 448 10.00 -5.89 -47.12
N ALA A 449 10.66 -6.74 -46.33
CA ALA A 449 10.43 -6.81 -44.89
C ALA A 449 10.94 -5.56 -44.16
N LEU A 450 12.13 -5.06 -44.57
CA LEU A 450 12.71 -3.83 -43.99
C LEU A 450 11.97 -2.55 -44.44
N GLN A 451 11.54 -2.49 -45.70
CA GLN A 451 10.84 -1.33 -46.30
C GLN A 451 9.67 -1.84 -47.16
N PRO A 452 8.50 -2.09 -46.54
CA PRO A 452 7.31 -2.55 -47.26
C PRO A 452 6.89 -1.57 -48.37
N ILE A 453 6.56 -2.10 -49.56
CA ILE A 453 6.15 -1.33 -50.74
C ILE A 453 4.93 -0.45 -50.43
N VAL A 454 4.05 -0.88 -49.53
CA VAL A 454 2.85 -0.11 -49.10
C VAL A 454 3.29 1.16 -48.39
N PHE A 455 4.29 1.09 -47.52
CA PHE A 455 4.86 2.25 -46.80
C PHE A 455 5.57 3.20 -47.75
N GLU A 456 6.35 2.65 -48.71
CA GLU A 456 7.03 3.45 -49.70
C GLU A 456 6.07 4.26 -50.58
N LYS A 457 4.96 3.64 -51.03
CA LYS A 457 3.87 4.33 -51.75
C LYS A 457 3.19 5.43 -50.95
N GLN A 458 3.18 5.33 -49.62
CA GLN A 458 2.64 6.36 -48.71
C GLN A 458 3.68 7.43 -48.31
N GLY A 459 4.89 7.35 -48.93
CA GLY A 459 6.01 8.25 -48.59
C GLY A 459 6.66 7.97 -47.23
N ILE A 460 6.35 6.82 -46.61
CA ILE A 460 6.89 6.39 -45.32
C ILE A 460 8.16 5.57 -45.58
N ARG A 461 9.29 6.08 -45.13
CA ARG A 461 10.57 5.37 -45.18
C ARG A 461 11.02 5.02 -43.77
N VAL A 462 11.14 3.72 -43.47
CA VAL A 462 11.60 3.18 -42.19
C VAL A 462 13.12 3.14 -42.14
N CYS A 463 13.76 2.85 -43.25
CA CYS A 463 15.23 2.85 -43.43
C CYS A 463 15.58 3.29 -44.86
N GLU A 464 16.82 3.69 -45.07
CA GLU A 464 17.39 3.94 -46.41
C GLU A 464 18.20 2.71 -46.83
N ILE A 465 17.77 2.05 -47.91
CA ILE A 465 18.38 0.78 -48.37
C ILE A 465 19.20 1.02 -49.63
N THR A 466 20.46 0.69 -49.57
CA THR A 466 21.38 0.58 -50.75
C THR A 466 21.69 -0.88 -50.99
N ARG A 467 21.55 -1.33 -52.22
CA ARG A 467 21.95 -2.68 -52.63
C ARG A 467 23.20 -2.65 -53.55
N VAL A 468 24.13 -3.51 -53.26
CA VAL A 468 25.34 -3.73 -54.11
C VAL A 468 25.59 -5.23 -54.29
N SER A 469 26.31 -5.59 -55.38
CA SER A 469 26.81 -6.96 -55.54
C SER A 469 28.05 -7.22 -54.68
N THR A 470 28.37 -8.49 -54.43
CA THR A 470 29.56 -8.87 -53.66
C THR A 470 30.85 -8.23 -54.24
N ALA A 471 31.00 -8.19 -55.57
CA ALA A 471 32.15 -7.58 -56.23
C ALA A 471 32.24 -6.05 -56.02
N GLN A 472 31.10 -5.35 -55.97
CA GLN A 472 31.06 -3.91 -55.69
C GLN A 472 31.32 -3.62 -54.21
N ALA A 473 30.82 -4.47 -53.30
CA ALA A 473 30.97 -4.31 -51.86
C ALA A 473 32.43 -4.30 -51.41
N SER A 474 33.30 -5.09 -52.03
CA SER A 474 34.76 -5.12 -51.74
C SER A 474 35.46 -3.76 -52.00
N GLN A 475 34.83 -2.87 -52.75
CA GLN A 475 35.35 -1.54 -53.08
C GLN A 475 34.60 -0.41 -52.39
N GLN A 476 33.53 -0.73 -51.66
CA GLN A 476 32.64 0.21 -51.00
C GLN A 476 33.15 0.58 -49.59
N SER A 477 33.08 1.86 -49.22
CA SER A 477 33.25 2.26 -47.83
C SER A 477 31.94 2.03 -47.06
N PHE A 478 32.03 1.42 -45.89
CA PHE A 478 30.88 1.14 -45.02
C PHE A 478 30.60 2.27 -43.98
N ALA A 479 31.45 3.30 -43.99
CA ALA A 479 31.38 4.38 -42.97
C ALA A 479 30.02 5.14 -42.91
N ASN A 480 29.26 5.14 -44.00
CA ASN A 480 27.96 5.84 -44.08
C ASN A 480 26.76 4.93 -43.80
N PHE A 481 27.00 3.68 -43.40
CA PHE A 481 25.94 2.74 -43.08
C PHE A 481 25.92 2.43 -41.60
N ASP A 482 24.73 2.11 -41.09
CA ASP A 482 24.52 1.67 -39.72
C ASP A 482 24.50 0.14 -39.62
N VAL A 483 23.98 -0.50 -40.68
CA VAL A 483 23.87 -1.97 -40.76
C VAL A 483 24.31 -2.43 -42.14
N VAL A 484 25.12 -3.52 -42.18
CA VAL A 484 25.50 -4.22 -43.38
C VAL A 484 24.97 -5.66 -43.33
N MET A 485 24.21 -6.07 -44.36
CA MET A 485 23.63 -7.40 -44.46
C MET A 485 24.25 -8.16 -45.67
N LEU A 486 25.01 -9.21 -45.37
CA LEU A 486 25.59 -10.09 -46.37
C LEU A 486 24.66 -11.28 -46.63
N ILE A 487 24.08 -11.37 -47.83
CA ILE A 487 23.04 -12.35 -48.16
C ILE A 487 23.57 -13.37 -49.12
N ASN A 488 23.59 -14.65 -48.74
CA ASN A 488 23.89 -15.81 -49.53
C ASN A 488 25.18 -15.71 -50.38
N CYS A 489 26.15 -14.90 -49.96
CA CYS A 489 27.37 -14.64 -50.69
C CYS A 489 28.17 -15.94 -50.87
N GLN A 490 28.36 -16.35 -52.12
CA GLN A 490 28.97 -17.64 -52.44
C GLN A 490 30.48 -17.62 -52.22
N ARG A 491 31.13 -16.52 -52.58
CA ARG A 491 32.62 -16.39 -52.57
C ARG A 491 33.02 -14.97 -52.15
N PRO A 492 32.84 -14.58 -50.87
CA PRO A 492 33.38 -13.32 -50.39
C PRO A 492 34.92 -13.35 -50.47
N ASP A 493 35.50 -12.23 -50.89
CA ASP A 493 36.96 -12.09 -50.90
C ASP A 493 37.48 -11.68 -49.50
N GLN A 494 38.77 -11.77 -49.28
CA GLN A 494 39.39 -11.44 -48.02
C GLN A 494 39.17 -9.96 -47.63
N ARG A 495 39.17 -9.04 -48.60
CA ARG A 495 38.98 -7.59 -48.39
C ARG A 495 37.58 -7.29 -47.86
N LEU A 496 36.58 -7.98 -48.40
CA LEU A 496 35.20 -7.82 -47.91
C LEU A 496 35.08 -8.23 -46.44
N TRP A 497 35.70 -9.38 -46.08
CA TRP A 497 35.73 -9.84 -44.70
C TRP A 497 36.48 -8.86 -43.77
N GLU A 498 37.62 -8.32 -44.19
CA GLU A 498 38.37 -7.30 -43.46
C GLU A 498 37.53 -6.01 -43.26
N SER A 499 36.84 -5.58 -44.32
CA SER A 499 35.96 -4.39 -44.27
C SER A 499 34.77 -4.61 -43.33
N LEU A 500 34.12 -5.77 -43.36
CA LEU A 500 33.02 -6.13 -42.44
C LEU A 500 33.48 -6.25 -41.01
N LYS A 501 34.66 -6.86 -40.77
CA LYS A 501 35.26 -6.94 -39.43
C LYS A 501 35.58 -5.55 -38.87
N ASN A 502 36.21 -4.68 -39.65
CA ASN A 502 36.55 -3.32 -39.24
C ASN A 502 35.29 -2.48 -38.99
N PHE A 503 34.26 -2.65 -39.84
CA PHE A 503 32.97 -2.01 -39.63
C PHE A 503 32.31 -2.44 -38.31
N ALA A 504 32.22 -3.75 -38.04
CA ALA A 504 31.72 -4.28 -36.80
C ALA A 504 32.57 -3.83 -35.60
N SER A 505 33.89 -3.88 -35.69
CA SER A 505 34.79 -3.42 -34.62
C SER A 505 34.59 -1.93 -34.26
N GLY A 506 34.21 -1.12 -35.26
CA GLY A 506 33.88 0.31 -35.08
C GLY A 506 32.48 0.60 -34.55
N GLY A 507 31.68 -0.43 -34.24
CA GLY A 507 30.32 -0.28 -33.68
C GLY A 507 29.17 -0.57 -34.65
N GLY A 508 29.47 -0.93 -35.93
CA GLY A 508 28.45 -1.28 -36.93
C GLY A 508 27.80 -2.64 -36.67
N GLY A 509 26.55 -2.77 -37.12
CA GLY A 509 25.79 -4.01 -37.05
C GLY A 509 25.96 -4.85 -38.35
N VAL A 510 26.29 -6.12 -38.24
CA VAL A 510 26.43 -7.03 -39.39
C VAL A 510 25.42 -8.18 -39.27
N LEU A 511 24.68 -8.44 -40.36
CA LEU A 511 23.90 -9.67 -40.52
C LEU A 511 24.49 -10.49 -41.63
N VAL A 512 24.77 -11.75 -41.37
CA VAL A 512 25.24 -12.72 -42.38
C VAL A 512 24.21 -13.82 -42.55
N VAL A 513 23.69 -14.01 -43.76
CA VAL A 513 22.72 -15.04 -44.10
C VAL A 513 23.42 -16.12 -44.93
N ALA A 514 23.42 -17.35 -44.40
CA ALA A 514 24.01 -18.53 -45.05
C ALA A 514 22.88 -19.41 -45.63
N GLY A 515 22.18 -18.92 -46.64
CA GLY A 515 21.03 -19.59 -47.27
C GLY A 515 21.28 -20.21 -48.65
N SER A 516 22.51 -20.45 -49.01
CA SER A 516 22.86 -21.04 -50.30
C SER A 516 23.74 -22.28 -50.15
N ASP A 517 23.48 -23.33 -50.93
CA ASP A 517 24.31 -24.54 -51.05
C ASP A 517 25.57 -24.31 -51.89
N LYS A 518 25.64 -23.18 -52.58
CA LYS A 518 26.80 -22.79 -53.43
C LYS A 518 27.88 -22.04 -52.63
N ILE A 519 27.75 -21.90 -51.32
CA ILE A 519 28.76 -21.31 -50.46
C ILE A 519 30.07 -22.08 -50.54
N GLN A 520 31.17 -21.40 -50.95
CA GLN A 520 32.50 -21.96 -51.00
C GLN A 520 33.19 -21.86 -49.65
N LEU A 521 33.22 -22.95 -48.89
CA LEU A 521 33.71 -23.00 -47.51
C LEU A 521 35.11 -22.37 -47.36
N GLY A 522 36.01 -22.59 -48.31
CA GLY A 522 37.37 -22.01 -48.29
C GLY A 522 37.38 -20.47 -48.24
N ALA A 523 36.37 -19.81 -48.84
CA ALA A 523 36.24 -18.35 -48.81
C ALA A 523 35.64 -17.83 -47.50
N TRP A 524 34.98 -18.69 -46.71
CA TRP A 524 34.39 -18.38 -45.41
C TRP A 524 35.29 -18.76 -44.22
N MET A 525 36.38 -19.51 -44.47
CA MET A 525 37.30 -19.99 -43.43
C MET A 525 38.59 -19.15 -43.31
N VAL A 526 38.62 -17.98 -43.94
CA VAL A 526 39.75 -17.04 -43.82
C VAL A 526 39.76 -16.35 -42.44
N GLU A 527 40.94 -15.95 -41.94
CA GLU A 527 41.05 -15.38 -40.58
C GLU A 527 40.13 -14.20 -40.31
N PRO A 528 39.96 -13.18 -41.16
CA PRO A 528 39.02 -12.08 -40.89
C PRO A 528 37.58 -12.57 -40.78
N ALA A 529 37.17 -13.62 -41.49
CA ALA A 529 35.84 -14.20 -41.35
C ALA A 529 35.67 -14.93 -40.01
N LYS A 530 36.65 -15.71 -39.57
CA LYS A 530 36.62 -16.39 -38.27
C LYS A 530 36.58 -15.43 -37.09
N GLU A 531 37.22 -14.28 -37.20
CA GLU A 531 37.18 -13.23 -36.18
C GLU A 531 35.84 -12.49 -36.14
N LEU A 532 35.10 -12.40 -37.23
CA LEU A 532 33.81 -11.74 -37.35
C LEU A 532 32.64 -12.67 -37.04
N LEU A 533 32.64 -13.87 -37.66
CA LEU A 533 31.48 -14.77 -37.66
C LEU A 533 31.26 -15.42 -36.26
N PRO A 534 30.01 -15.61 -35.83
CA PRO A 534 29.69 -16.37 -34.62
C PRO A 534 30.01 -17.86 -34.72
N GLY A 535 30.19 -18.38 -35.92
CA GLY A 535 30.56 -19.76 -36.16
C GLY A 535 30.99 -19.98 -37.60
N THR A 536 31.81 -21.00 -37.83
CA THR A 536 32.33 -21.36 -39.17
C THR A 536 31.43 -22.42 -39.81
N PRO A 537 30.92 -22.21 -41.03
CA PRO A 537 30.14 -23.23 -41.74
C PRO A 537 30.95 -24.48 -41.99
N LEU A 538 30.42 -25.67 -41.65
CA LEU A 538 31.06 -26.98 -41.86
C LEU A 538 30.46 -27.71 -43.05
N ARG A 539 29.13 -27.87 -43.02
CA ARG A 539 28.39 -28.56 -44.10
C ARG A 539 26.92 -28.11 -44.04
N PHE A 540 26.26 -28.14 -45.17
CA PHE A 540 24.81 -28.01 -45.16
C PHE A 540 24.14 -29.33 -44.78
N VAL A 541 22.98 -29.23 -44.17
CA VAL A 541 22.23 -30.36 -43.64
C VAL A 541 20.78 -30.26 -44.07
N ASN A 542 20.20 -31.39 -44.48
CA ASN A 542 18.79 -31.54 -44.77
C ASN A 542 18.07 -32.10 -43.50
N PHE A 543 16.87 -31.63 -43.26
CA PHE A 543 15.95 -32.23 -42.29
C PHE A 543 15.17 -33.34 -43.03
N ASN A 544 15.63 -34.59 -42.94
CA ASN A 544 15.13 -35.67 -43.79
C ASN A 544 13.82 -36.32 -43.35
N THR A 545 13.49 -36.24 -42.07
CA THR A 545 12.35 -36.91 -41.44
C THR A 545 11.18 -35.96 -41.14
N GLU A 546 11.50 -34.83 -40.49
CA GLU A 546 10.57 -33.77 -40.17
C GLU A 546 11.27 -32.43 -40.37
N PRO A 547 10.61 -31.40 -40.87
CA PRO A 547 11.18 -30.07 -41.00
C PRO A 547 11.61 -29.51 -39.62
N GLY A 548 12.67 -28.75 -39.60
CA GLY A 548 13.05 -27.98 -38.41
C GLY A 548 12.12 -26.77 -38.22
N HIS A 549 11.78 -26.46 -36.98
CA HIS A 549 11.08 -25.24 -36.61
C HIS A 549 11.95 -24.40 -35.70
N LEU A 550 11.77 -23.07 -35.70
CA LEU A 550 12.55 -22.20 -34.83
C LEU A 550 12.12 -22.40 -33.37
N LYS A 551 13.10 -22.54 -32.47
CA LYS A 551 12.94 -22.59 -31.02
C LYS A 551 13.79 -21.53 -30.33
N LEU A 552 13.30 -20.93 -29.28
CA LEU A 552 14.06 -20.00 -28.46
C LEU A 552 15.12 -20.76 -27.66
N ILE A 553 16.37 -20.24 -27.61
CA ILE A 553 17.46 -20.81 -26.82
C ILE A 553 17.84 -19.86 -25.68
N THR A 554 18.11 -18.58 -25.97
CA THR A 554 18.50 -17.59 -24.98
C THR A 554 17.37 -16.60 -24.79
N GLU A 555 16.37 -16.98 -23.97
CA GLU A 555 15.10 -16.23 -23.80
C GLU A 555 15.28 -14.81 -23.23
N GLN A 556 16.32 -14.58 -22.44
CA GLN A 556 16.61 -13.27 -21.82
C GLN A 556 17.29 -12.27 -22.77
N HIS A 557 17.71 -12.73 -23.98
CA HIS A 557 18.40 -11.86 -24.92
C HIS A 557 17.46 -10.76 -25.46
N PRO A 558 17.89 -9.49 -25.58
CA PRO A 558 17.04 -8.37 -26.01
C PRO A 558 16.28 -8.61 -27.32
N LEU A 559 16.86 -9.26 -28.31
CA LEU A 559 16.23 -9.58 -29.59
C LEU A 559 15.11 -10.62 -29.45
N ILE A 560 15.19 -11.49 -28.44
CA ILE A 560 14.35 -12.69 -28.31
C ILE A 560 13.32 -12.53 -27.17
N ARG A 561 13.61 -11.69 -26.18
CA ARG A 561 12.82 -11.56 -24.95
C ARG A 561 11.32 -11.32 -25.20
N GLU A 562 10.94 -10.52 -26.18
CA GLU A 562 9.53 -10.27 -26.50
C GLU A 562 8.82 -11.55 -26.95
N TYR A 563 9.49 -12.41 -27.78
CA TYR A 563 8.93 -13.71 -28.17
C TYR A 563 8.82 -14.68 -26.99
N ALA A 564 9.66 -14.54 -25.96
CA ALA A 564 9.59 -15.35 -24.76
C ALA A 564 8.42 -14.92 -23.84
N GLN A 565 8.08 -13.65 -23.84
CA GLN A 565 7.02 -13.07 -23.02
C GLN A 565 5.63 -13.16 -23.64
N ASP A 566 5.54 -13.18 -24.98
CA ASP A 566 4.28 -13.29 -25.74
C ASP A 566 4.16 -14.68 -26.39
N GLU A 567 3.18 -15.45 -25.89
CA GLU A 567 2.93 -16.81 -26.39
C GLU A 567 2.47 -16.82 -27.86
N VAL A 568 1.71 -15.83 -28.29
CA VAL A 568 1.26 -15.72 -29.69
C VAL A 568 2.44 -15.45 -30.58
N ALA A 569 3.29 -14.50 -30.26
CA ALA A 569 4.50 -14.19 -31.02
C ALA A 569 5.46 -15.40 -31.08
N ARG A 570 5.60 -16.15 -29.98
CA ARG A 570 6.41 -17.38 -29.92
C ARG A 570 5.87 -18.47 -30.83
N VAL A 571 4.56 -18.71 -30.84
CA VAL A 571 3.92 -19.70 -31.71
C VAL A 571 4.07 -19.29 -33.14
N GLU A 572 3.86 -18.04 -33.52
CA GLU A 572 4.02 -17.54 -34.88
C GLU A 572 5.47 -17.69 -35.37
N LEU A 573 6.47 -17.39 -34.53
CA LEU A 573 7.89 -17.57 -34.85
C LEU A 573 8.23 -19.04 -35.07
N SER A 574 7.60 -19.97 -34.38
CA SER A 574 7.85 -21.41 -34.51
C SER A 574 7.09 -22.07 -35.66
N ARG A 575 6.14 -21.38 -36.30
CA ARG A 575 5.32 -21.96 -37.41
C ARG A 575 6.06 -22.29 -38.67
N PRO A 576 7.05 -21.46 -39.15
CA PRO A 576 7.78 -21.77 -40.40
C PRO A 576 8.52 -23.07 -40.31
N ALA A 577 8.52 -23.81 -41.45
CA ALA A 577 9.21 -25.08 -41.64
C ALA A 577 10.50 -24.88 -42.41
N PHE A 578 11.59 -25.46 -41.92
CA PHE A 578 12.92 -25.38 -42.49
C PHE A 578 13.39 -26.77 -42.92
N ASP A 579 13.67 -26.95 -44.21
CA ASP A 579 14.14 -28.20 -44.76
C ASP A 579 15.69 -28.30 -44.83
N ARG A 580 16.37 -27.12 -44.78
CA ARG A 580 17.81 -27.02 -44.92
C ARG A 580 18.44 -25.97 -44.04
N CYS A 581 19.62 -26.24 -43.51
CA CYS A 581 20.43 -25.27 -42.75
C CYS A 581 21.92 -25.61 -42.85
N TRP A 582 22.80 -24.67 -42.50
CA TRP A 582 24.23 -24.94 -42.30
C TRP A 582 24.48 -25.42 -40.87
N ALA A 583 25.19 -26.54 -40.74
CA ALA A 583 25.83 -26.91 -39.49
C ALA A 583 27.08 -26.04 -39.30
N LEU A 584 27.26 -25.51 -38.13
CA LEU A 584 28.34 -24.62 -37.76
C LEU A 584 29.27 -25.26 -36.71
N ASP A 585 30.54 -24.88 -36.77
CA ASP A 585 31.43 -24.92 -35.62
C ASP A 585 31.31 -23.56 -34.91
N ALA A 586 30.54 -23.52 -33.82
CA ALA A 586 30.24 -22.28 -33.09
C ALA A 586 31.49 -21.82 -32.31
N ASP A 587 31.80 -20.54 -32.40
CA ASP A 587 32.91 -19.96 -31.64
C ASP A 587 32.57 -19.94 -30.16
N ALA A 588 33.53 -20.15 -29.26
CA ALA A 588 33.32 -20.16 -27.81
C ALA A 588 32.81 -18.82 -27.26
N SER A 589 33.03 -17.70 -27.96
CA SER A 589 32.53 -16.36 -27.62
C SER A 589 31.17 -16.03 -28.22
N SER A 590 30.56 -16.97 -28.95
CA SER A 590 29.26 -16.78 -29.60
C SER A 590 28.10 -17.21 -28.69
N THR A 591 26.96 -16.57 -28.88
CA THR A 591 25.69 -16.90 -28.20
C THR A 591 24.67 -17.37 -29.21
N THR A 592 24.09 -18.55 -29.00
CA THR A 592 22.98 -19.05 -29.82
C THR A 592 21.66 -18.46 -29.31
N LEU A 593 20.97 -17.70 -30.15
CA LEU A 593 19.71 -17.04 -29.84
C LEU A 593 18.52 -17.93 -30.21
N LEU A 594 18.50 -18.45 -31.43
CA LEU A 594 17.49 -19.37 -31.94
C LEU A 594 18.15 -20.68 -32.39
N GLY A 595 17.47 -21.78 -32.20
CA GLY A 595 17.84 -23.10 -32.70
C GLY A 595 16.74 -23.71 -33.54
N PHE A 596 17.01 -24.81 -34.22
CA PHE A 596 16.02 -25.63 -34.89
C PHE A 596 15.56 -26.78 -34.00
N THR A 597 14.30 -27.15 -34.11
CA THR A 597 13.80 -28.41 -33.54
C THR A 597 14.36 -29.62 -34.29
N GLY A 598 14.36 -30.81 -33.68
CA GLY A 598 14.84 -32.04 -34.30
C GLY A 598 16.17 -32.56 -33.70
N PRO A 599 16.70 -33.65 -34.19
CA PRO A 599 17.89 -34.29 -33.63
C PRO A 599 19.17 -33.49 -33.89
N GLY A 600 19.96 -33.30 -32.84
CA GLY A 600 21.17 -32.50 -32.79
C GLY A 600 20.86 -31.01 -32.52
N ASP A 601 21.67 -30.39 -31.67
CA ASP A 601 21.54 -28.94 -31.39
C ASP A 601 22.07 -28.17 -32.63
N ARG A 602 21.11 -27.72 -33.46
CA ARG A 602 21.39 -26.94 -34.65
C ARG A 602 21.06 -25.49 -34.44
N PRO A 603 22.04 -24.59 -34.40
CA PRO A 603 21.78 -23.17 -34.23
C PRO A 603 21.15 -22.58 -35.49
N ALA A 604 20.11 -21.75 -35.32
CA ALA A 604 19.42 -21.01 -36.37
C ALA A 604 19.93 -19.58 -36.49
N LEU A 605 19.99 -18.87 -35.37
CA LEU A 605 20.49 -17.49 -35.25
C LEU A 605 21.51 -17.43 -34.12
N LEU A 606 22.72 -17.00 -34.44
CA LEU A 606 23.82 -16.81 -33.50
C LEU A 606 24.27 -15.36 -33.49
N GLU A 607 24.85 -14.95 -32.38
CA GLU A 607 25.48 -13.65 -32.20
C GLU A 607 26.92 -13.77 -31.73
N ARG A 608 27.74 -12.82 -32.18
CA ARG A 608 29.09 -12.54 -31.66
C ARG A 608 29.29 -11.05 -31.53
N THR A 609 29.81 -10.61 -30.39
CA THR A 609 30.26 -9.23 -30.21
C THR A 609 31.67 -9.09 -30.82
N VAL A 610 31.88 -8.06 -31.65
CA VAL A 610 33.14 -7.79 -32.35
C VAL A 610 33.51 -6.32 -32.10
N GLY A 611 34.48 -6.08 -31.21
CA GLY A 611 34.82 -4.71 -30.81
C GLY A 611 33.65 -4.01 -30.16
N GLN A 612 33.20 -2.90 -30.72
CA GLN A 612 32.05 -2.12 -30.22
C GLN A 612 30.73 -2.51 -30.92
N GLY A 613 30.76 -3.29 -32.00
CA GLY A 613 29.58 -3.72 -32.73
C GLY A 613 29.31 -5.21 -32.55
N ARG A 614 28.50 -5.76 -33.44
CA ARG A 614 28.01 -7.14 -33.35
C ARG A 614 27.75 -7.76 -34.71
N CYS A 615 27.92 -9.07 -34.75
CA CYS A 615 27.63 -9.87 -35.94
C CYS A 615 26.55 -10.90 -35.59
N LEU A 616 25.45 -10.89 -36.34
CA LEU A 616 24.43 -11.93 -36.32
C LEU A 616 24.62 -12.83 -37.52
N MET A 617 24.45 -14.14 -37.35
CA MET A 617 24.48 -15.11 -38.42
C MET A 617 23.25 -16.00 -38.43
N PHE A 618 22.51 -15.99 -39.54
CA PHE A 618 21.36 -16.86 -39.76
C PHE A 618 21.78 -18.03 -40.69
N THR A 619 21.51 -19.25 -40.26
CA THR A 619 22.10 -20.46 -40.86
C THR A 619 21.25 -21.10 -41.96
N SER A 620 20.13 -20.47 -42.34
CA SER A 620 19.23 -20.89 -43.41
C SER A 620 18.94 -19.73 -44.36
N ALA A 621 18.11 -19.95 -45.37
CA ALA A 621 17.77 -18.94 -46.36
C ALA A 621 16.76 -17.93 -45.79
N MET A 622 16.92 -16.65 -46.17
CA MET A 622 15.94 -15.56 -45.96
C MET A 622 15.35 -15.06 -47.28
N ASP A 623 15.32 -15.93 -48.27
CA ASP A 623 14.73 -15.72 -49.60
C ASP A 623 13.83 -16.88 -49.98
N ASN A 624 13.27 -16.85 -51.20
CA ASN A 624 12.38 -17.88 -51.72
C ASN A 624 12.99 -18.47 -53.03
N ILE A 625 14.30 -18.62 -53.06
CA ILE A 625 15.01 -19.14 -54.22
C ILE A 625 15.12 -20.67 -54.14
N SER A 626 14.60 -21.36 -55.14
CA SER A 626 14.77 -22.79 -55.25
C SER A 626 16.08 -23.12 -55.88
N ASN A 627 16.99 -23.71 -55.16
CA ASN A 627 18.21 -24.31 -55.72
C ASN A 627 17.97 -25.79 -55.97
N GLY A 628 18.01 -26.21 -57.26
CA GLY A 628 17.76 -27.60 -57.66
C GLY A 628 16.30 -28.09 -57.51
N GLY A 629 15.32 -27.16 -57.47
CA GLY A 629 13.88 -27.47 -57.48
C GLY A 629 13.22 -27.60 -56.12
N ALA A 630 13.95 -27.41 -54.99
CA ALA A 630 13.39 -27.43 -53.65
C ALA A 630 13.75 -26.16 -52.88
N LEU A 631 12.79 -25.55 -52.19
CA LEU A 631 13.01 -24.43 -51.28
C LEU A 631 13.79 -24.89 -50.05
N TRP A 632 14.49 -23.96 -49.38
CA TRP A 632 15.19 -24.22 -48.13
C TRP A 632 14.24 -24.19 -46.93
N ASN A 633 13.20 -23.40 -47.04
CA ASN A 633 12.18 -23.22 -46.02
C ASN A 633 10.97 -22.48 -46.62
N ASN A 634 9.92 -22.34 -45.81
CA ASN A 634 8.75 -21.53 -46.16
C ASN A 634 8.68 -20.22 -45.32
N PHE A 635 9.79 -19.80 -44.71
CA PHE A 635 9.87 -18.65 -43.78
C PHE A 635 9.37 -17.33 -44.41
N THR A 636 9.74 -17.10 -45.68
CA THR A 636 9.31 -15.89 -46.40
C THR A 636 7.85 -15.97 -46.87
N ALA A 637 7.28 -17.18 -46.98
CA ALA A 637 5.87 -17.38 -47.33
C ALA A 637 4.94 -17.09 -46.13
N ASP A 638 5.40 -17.34 -44.92
CA ASP A 638 4.76 -16.90 -43.68
C ASP A 638 5.26 -15.48 -43.36
N GLY A 639 4.69 -14.49 -44.07
CA GLY A 639 5.19 -13.13 -44.10
C GLY A 639 5.25 -12.43 -42.74
N TRP A 640 4.42 -12.88 -41.75
CA TRP A 640 4.36 -12.26 -40.42
C TRP A 640 5.61 -12.55 -39.58
N ALA A 641 5.95 -13.83 -39.39
CA ALA A 641 7.12 -14.24 -38.63
C ALA A 641 8.44 -13.71 -39.25
N PHE A 642 8.52 -13.72 -40.59
CA PHE A 642 9.65 -13.19 -41.32
C PHE A 642 9.82 -11.67 -41.13
N ALA A 643 8.76 -10.91 -41.32
CA ALA A 643 8.77 -9.45 -41.17
C ALA A 643 9.11 -9.02 -39.74
N MET A 644 8.49 -9.67 -38.75
CA MET A 644 8.76 -9.38 -37.33
C MET A 644 10.24 -9.64 -36.98
N LEU A 645 10.77 -10.82 -37.30
CA LEU A 645 12.16 -11.14 -36.96
C LEU A 645 13.14 -10.21 -37.68
N THR A 646 12.88 -9.87 -38.96
CA THR A 646 13.72 -8.94 -39.73
C THR A 646 13.73 -7.54 -39.13
N ASP A 647 12.56 -7.02 -38.72
CA ASP A 647 12.45 -5.72 -38.07
C ASP A 647 13.19 -5.70 -36.71
N LYS A 648 13.04 -6.75 -35.90
CA LYS A 648 13.78 -6.89 -34.62
C LYS A 648 15.30 -7.00 -34.83
N ILE A 649 15.75 -7.70 -35.87
CA ILE A 649 17.18 -7.79 -36.24
C ILE A 649 17.70 -6.38 -36.61
N LEU A 650 16.98 -5.63 -37.45
CA LEU A 650 17.36 -4.25 -37.78
C LEU A 650 17.46 -3.35 -36.54
N GLN A 651 16.42 -3.36 -35.71
CA GLN A 651 16.39 -2.57 -34.44
C GLN A 651 17.59 -2.94 -33.55
N TYR A 652 17.87 -4.22 -33.40
CA TYR A 652 18.96 -4.73 -32.57
C TYR A 652 20.33 -4.34 -33.11
N LEU A 653 20.57 -4.51 -34.42
CA LEU A 653 21.84 -4.19 -35.05
C LEU A 653 22.12 -2.69 -35.11
N THR A 654 21.09 -1.85 -35.20
CA THR A 654 21.24 -0.38 -35.12
C THR A 654 21.53 0.12 -33.72
N GLY A 655 21.64 -0.77 -32.72
CA GLY A 655 21.80 -0.40 -31.32
C GLY A 655 20.55 0.33 -30.77
N ALA A 656 19.40 0.13 -31.41
CA ALA A 656 18.10 0.59 -30.89
C ALA A 656 17.71 -0.19 -29.62
N SER A 657 18.68 -0.72 -28.87
CA SER A 657 18.44 -1.53 -27.71
C SER A 657 17.88 -0.66 -26.58
N ASN A 658 16.73 -1.00 -26.12
CA ASN A 658 16.12 -1.05 -24.81
C ASN A 658 16.72 -0.16 -23.70
N THR A 659 17.12 1.07 -23.99
CA THR A 659 17.33 2.04 -22.90
C THR A 659 15.96 2.42 -22.38
N LYS A 660 15.57 1.89 -21.22
CA LYS A 660 14.34 2.29 -20.53
C LYS A 660 14.33 3.81 -20.39
N ARG A 661 13.20 4.44 -20.75
CA ARG A 661 13.01 5.90 -20.70
C ARG A 661 11.78 6.28 -19.91
N ASN A 662 10.97 5.31 -19.53
CA ASN A 662 9.74 5.52 -18.81
C ASN A 662 9.83 4.77 -17.47
N TYR A 663 9.84 5.52 -16.38
CA TYR A 663 10.10 5.02 -15.03
C TYR A 663 8.92 5.34 -14.11
N ILE A 664 8.89 4.68 -12.97
CA ILE A 664 7.97 4.97 -11.88
C ILE A 664 8.74 5.76 -10.80
N ALA A 665 8.08 6.68 -10.11
CA ALA A 665 8.67 7.48 -9.06
C ALA A 665 9.35 6.61 -7.99
N GLY A 666 10.58 6.97 -7.59
CA GLY A 666 11.39 6.20 -6.63
C GLY A 666 12.18 5.03 -7.22
N GLU A 667 11.99 4.69 -8.51
CA GLU A 667 12.89 3.73 -9.17
C GLU A 667 14.30 4.32 -9.32
N SER A 668 15.31 3.47 -9.16
CA SER A 668 16.70 3.84 -9.48
C SER A 668 16.87 3.92 -10.99
N ILE A 669 17.19 5.10 -11.50
CA ILE A 669 17.34 5.39 -12.93
C ILE A 669 18.80 5.32 -13.30
N VAL A 670 19.18 4.37 -14.17
CA VAL A 670 20.54 4.21 -14.66
C VAL A 670 20.63 4.68 -16.11
N ILE A 671 21.40 5.75 -16.33
CA ILE A 671 21.61 6.36 -17.66
C ILE A 671 23.02 6.02 -18.13
N PRO A 672 23.19 5.09 -19.09
CA PRO A 672 24.51 4.75 -19.62
C PRO A 672 25.09 5.92 -20.42
N VAL A 673 26.37 6.24 -20.19
CA VAL A 673 27.10 7.29 -20.90
C VAL A 673 28.17 6.64 -21.76
N PRO A 674 28.08 6.80 -23.09
CA PRO A 674 29.10 6.27 -24.00
C PRO A 674 30.50 6.86 -23.69
N PRO A 675 31.58 6.08 -23.73
CA PRO A 675 32.94 6.58 -23.45
C PRO A 675 33.37 7.78 -24.30
N SER A 676 32.88 7.86 -25.56
CA SER A 676 33.14 8.97 -26.49
C SER A 676 32.40 10.28 -26.15
N GLN A 677 31.38 10.23 -25.29
CA GLN A 677 30.54 11.36 -24.93
C GLN A 677 30.62 11.68 -23.43
N ARG A 678 31.67 11.25 -22.79
CA ARG A 678 31.87 11.40 -21.36
C ARG A 678 31.93 12.85 -20.90
N PHE A 679 31.48 13.12 -19.68
CA PHE A 679 31.50 14.42 -19.01
C PHE A 679 31.68 14.22 -17.50
N ASP A 680 32.19 15.24 -16.81
CA ASP A 680 32.41 15.19 -15.36
C ASP A 680 31.22 15.75 -14.59
N GLN A 681 30.51 16.71 -15.17
CA GLN A 681 29.37 17.39 -14.52
C GLN A 681 28.17 17.46 -15.46
N TYR A 682 26.99 17.32 -14.88
CA TYR A 682 25.75 17.38 -15.63
C TYR A 682 24.72 18.30 -14.97
N LEU A 683 23.80 18.78 -15.76
CA LEU A 683 22.61 19.52 -15.36
C LEU A 683 21.40 18.62 -15.58
N LEU A 684 20.69 18.33 -14.49
CA LEU A 684 19.42 17.61 -14.53
C LEU A 684 18.27 18.59 -14.42
N ARG A 685 17.50 18.76 -15.50
CA ARG A 685 16.24 19.49 -15.49
C ARG A 685 15.14 18.54 -15.02
N ARG A 686 14.41 18.97 -13.99
CA ARG A 686 13.28 18.27 -13.35
C ARG A 686 11.94 18.89 -13.74
N PRO A 687 10.81 18.23 -13.47
CA PRO A 687 9.48 18.82 -13.59
C PRO A 687 9.38 20.16 -12.85
N GLY A 688 8.54 21.08 -13.36
CA GLY A 688 8.42 22.43 -12.78
C GLY A 688 9.63 23.34 -13.04
N LEU A 689 10.44 23.04 -14.09
CA LEU A 689 11.63 23.82 -14.51
C LEU A 689 12.75 23.92 -13.47
N ARG A 690 12.72 23.09 -12.41
CA ARG A 690 13.81 23.00 -11.44
C ARG A 690 15.05 22.39 -12.11
N GLN A 691 16.24 22.88 -11.76
CA GLN A 691 17.50 22.36 -12.25
C GLN A 691 18.42 22.00 -11.09
N THR A 692 19.00 20.81 -11.14
CA THR A 692 19.99 20.32 -10.18
C THR A 692 21.27 19.98 -10.91
N ARG A 693 22.42 20.29 -10.30
CA ARG A 693 23.74 19.93 -10.81
C ARG A 693 24.20 18.67 -10.14
N GLY A 694 24.71 17.74 -10.91
CA GLY A 694 25.33 16.50 -10.42
C GLY A 694 26.71 16.30 -11.01
N GLU A 695 27.46 15.36 -10.45
CA GLU A 695 28.80 14.97 -10.84
C GLU A 695 28.83 13.48 -11.20
N MET A 696 29.70 13.11 -12.13
CA MET A 696 29.94 11.74 -12.52
C MET A 696 31.42 11.43 -12.30
N SER A 697 31.73 10.41 -11.51
CA SER A 697 33.11 10.05 -11.19
C SER A 697 33.85 9.48 -12.39
N ALA A 698 35.19 9.64 -12.40
CA ALA A 698 36.03 9.23 -13.53
C ALA A 698 35.91 7.74 -13.88
N ASP A 699 35.59 6.88 -12.95
CA ASP A 699 35.49 5.43 -13.12
C ASP A 699 34.05 4.94 -13.47
N GLU A 700 33.06 5.84 -13.42
CA GLU A 700 31.66 5.50 -13.72
C GLU A 700 31.37 5.50 -15.22
N SER A 701 30.58 4.54 -15.67
CA SER A 701 30.08 4.43 -17.06
C SER A 701 28.62 4.83 -17.22
N SER A 702 27.97 5.22 -16.11
CA SER A 702 26.55 5.58 -16.09
C SER A 702 26.27 6.61 -15.00
N VAL A 703 25.28 7.45 -15.22
CA VAL A 703 24.71 8.31 -14.19
C VAL A 703 23.59 7.54 -13.50
N VAL A 704 23.62 7.46 -12.17
CA VAL A 704 22.58 6.82 -11.36
C VAL A 704 21.81 7.91 -10.59
N LEU A 705 20.48 7.95 -10.80
CA LEU A 705 19.59 8.88 -10.12
C LEU A 705 18.63 8.09 -9.23
N THR A 706 18.65 8.36 -7.94
CA THR A 706 17.79 7.70 -6.93
C THR A 706 16.71 8.63 -6.38
N ASP A 707 16.76 9.91 -6.72
CA ASP A 707 15.93 10.99 -6.17
C ASP A 707 14.93 11.56 -7.21
N ALA A 708 14.62 10.80 -8.27
CA ALA A 708 13.61 11.17 -9.26
C ALA A 708 12.21 10.78 -8.76
N THR A 709 11.66 11.62 -7.90
CA THR A 709 10.37 11.39 -7.24
C THR A 709 9.20 12.15 -7.88
N ASP A 710 9.44 13.30 -8.51
CA ASP A 710 8.37 14.10 -9.11
C ASP A 710 7.91 13.48 -10.45
N ALA A 711 6.60 13.35 -10.69
CA ALA A 711 6.08 12.92 -11.98
C ALA A 711 6.28 13.99 -13.05
N GLY A 712 6.73 13.58 -14.24
CA GLY A 712 6.95 14.49 -15.37
C GLY A 712 8.18 14.14 -16.21
N HIS A 713 8.59 15.07 -17.07
CA HIS A 713 9.74 14.91 -17.94
C HIS A 713 11.03 15.39 -17.29
N TYR A 714 12.08 14.58 -17.44
CA TYR A 714 13.43 14.86 -16.99
C TYR A 714 14.38 14.94 -18.19
N ARG A 715 15.32 15.88 -18.16
CA ARG A 715 16.39 15.98 -19.15
C ARG A 715 17.74 16.14 -18.48
N LEU A 716 18.70 15.32 -18.88
CA LEU A 716 20.08 15.36 -18.44
C LEU A 716 20.95 15.84 -19.59
N LYS A 717 21.74 16.89 -19.34
CA LYS A 717 22.74 17.44 -20.28
C LYS A 717 24.06 17.67 -19.56
N PRO A 718 25.20 17.52 -20.25
CA PRO A 718 26.50 17.94 -19.69
C PRO A 718 26.47 19.41 -19.30
N PHE A 719 27.09 19.75 -18.19
CA PHE A 719 27.20 21.16 -17.75
C PHE A 719 28.12 21.96 -18.70
N GLU A 720 29.22 21.35 -19.17
CA GLU A 720 30.08 21.92 -20.17
C GLU A 720 29.59 21.50 -21.57
N SER A 721 29.37 22.46 -22.48
CA SER A 721 28.75 22.23 -23.80
C SER A 721 29.65 21.51 -24.83
N ARG A 722 30.74 20.86 -24.41
CA ARG A 722 31.67 20.13 -25.28
C ARG A 722 31.21 18.74 -25.67
N SER A 723 30.39 18.09 -24.82
CA SER A 723 29.83 16.78 -25.13
C SER A 723 28.45 16.92 -25.78
N PRO A 724 28.16 16.22 -26.87
CA PRO A 724 26.83 16.22 -27.49
C PRO A 724 25.82 15.34 -26.76
N PHE A 725 26.17 14.78 -25.59
CA PHE A 725 25.31 13.87 -24.84
C PHE A 725 24.05 14.58 -24.36
N GLU A 726 22.93 13.94 -24.58
CA GLU A 726 21.63 14.33 -24.02
C GLU A 726 20.81 13.07 -23.71
N ALA A 727 20.20 13.01 -22.52
CA ALA A 727 19.28 11.96 -22.16
C ALA A 727 17.97 12.59 -21.68
N ALA A 728 16.85 12.00 -22.08
CA ALA A 728 15.52 12.37 -21.64
C ALA A 728 14.76 11.13 -21.19
N PHE A 729 13.93 11.28 -20.14
CA PHE A 729 13.10 10.22 -19.60
C PHE A 729 11.87 10.81 -18.92
N ALA A 730 10.83 10.00 -18.76
CA ALA A 730 9.62 10.34 -18.03
C ALA A 730 9.53 9.55 -16.74
N VAL A 731 8.99 10.17 -15.70
CA VAL A 731 8.67 9.54 -14.42
C VAL A 731 7.17 9.66 -14.19
N ASN A 732 6.53 8.57 -13.81
CA ASN A 732 5.11 8.49 -13.50
C ASN A 732 4.89 8.10 -12.05
N ILE A 733 3.71 8.41 -11.52
CA ILE A 733 3.29 7.94 -10.21
C ILE A 733 3.02 6.44 -10.23
N HIS A 734 3.09 5.80 -9.07
CA HIS A 734 2.68 4.40 -8.93
C HIS A 734 1.21 4.24 -9.28
N ASP A 735 0.87 3.16 -10.00
CA ASP A 735 -0.52 2.87 -10.37
C ASP A 735 -1.40 2.56 -9.15
N GLU A 736 -0.79 2.09 -8.07
CA GLU A 736 -1.46 1.80 -6.80
C GLU A 736 -2.00 3.05 -6.11
N GLU A 737 -1.43 4.24 -6.34
CA GLU A 737 -1.87 5.52 -5.75
C GLU A 737 -3.28 5.93 -6.23
N SER A 738 -3.74 5.40 -7.37
CA SER A 738 -5.09 5.60 -7.89
C SER A 738 -6.13 4.68 -7.24
N ASN A 739 -5.70 3.70 -6.44
CA ASN A 739 -6.59 2.78 -5.76
C ASN A 739 -7.07 3.36 -4.43
N LEU A 740 -8.27 3.91 -4.42
CA LEU A 740 -8.92 4.50 -3.23
C LEU A 740 -9.68 3.47 -2.38
N GLU A 741 -9.43 2.17 -2.57
CA GLU A 741 -10.07 1.12 -1.77
C GLU A 741 -9.58 1.19 -0.33
N LYS A 742 -10.53 1.31 0.62
CA LYS A 742 -10.22 1.38 2.04
C LYS A 742 -9.96 0.01 2.65
N ILE A 743 -9.02 -0.02 3.59
CA ILE A 743 -8.89 -1.14 4.52
C ILE A 743 -10.04 -1.08 5.53
N ARG A 744 -10.62 -2.23 5.89
CA ARG A 744 -11.68 -2.28 6.88
C ARG A 744 -11.10 -2.26 8.30
N ASP A 745 -11.88 -1.72 9.23
CA ASP A 745 -11.47 -1.60 10.64
C ASP A 745 -11.07 -2.95 11.26
N ASP A 746 -11.80 -4.03 10.94
CA ASP A 746 -11.50 -5.38 11.42
C ASP A 746 -10.14 -5.90 10.91
N GLN A 747 -9.80 -5.60 9.67
CA GLN A 747 -8.50 -5.94 9.07
C GLN A 747 -7.38 -5.11 9.70
N LEU A 748 -7.61 -3.79 9.87
CA LEU A 748 -6.63 -2.90 10.47
C LEU A 748 -6.35 -3.26 11.94
N LEU A 749 -7.38 -3.57 12.73
CA LEU A 749 -7.22 -4.03 14.11
C LEU A 749 -6.56 -5.42 14.20
N ALA A 750 -6.72 -6.27 13.20
CA ALA A 750 -5.99 -7.53 13.11
C ALA A 750 -4.49 -7.33 12.86
N MET A 751 -4.14 -6.28 12.10
CA MET A 751 -2.73 -5.88 11.88
C MET A 751 -2.12 -5.23 13.13
N LEU A 752 -2.93 -4.55 13.93
CA LEU A 752 -2.52 -3.78 15.11
C LEU A 752 -3.18 -4.34 16.39
N PRO A 753 -2.88 -5.60 16.78
CA PRO A 753 -3.55 -6.26 17.90
C PRO A 753 -3.06 -5.71 19.25
N ALA A 754 -3.41 -4.47 19.56
CA ALA A 754 -3.04 -3.80 20.80
C ALA A 754 -4.24 -3.05 21.40
N GLU A 755 -4.38 -3.12 22.72
CA GLU A 755 -5.48 -2.47 23.44
C GLU A 755 -5.35 -0.94 23.50
N ASN A 756 -4.19 -0.42 23.13
CA ASN A 756 -3.87 1.03 23.15
C ASN A 756 -4.02 1.70 21.77
N VAL A 757 -4.62 1.02 20.80
CA VAL A 757 -4.94 1.57 19.47
C VAL A 757 -6.43 1.86 19.37
N THR A 758 -6.79 3.07 18.96
CA THR A 758 -8.19 3.51 18.81
C THR A 758 -8.40 4.09 17.42
N ILE A 759 -9.39 3.57 16.68
CA ILE A 759 -9.82 4.11 15.38
C ILE A 759 -10.89 5.17 15.63
N VAL A 760 -10.81 6.28 14.92
CA VAL A 760 -11.67 7.46 15.05
C VAL A 760 -12.11 7.90 13.64
N HIS A 761 -13.40 7.91 13.38
CA HIS A 761 -13.96 8.29 12.07
C HIS A 761 -14.39 9.77 11.99
N GLU A 762 -14.63 10.43 13.11
CA GLU A 762 -15.06 11.82 13.14
C GLU A 762 -14.21 12.66 14.10
N ALA A 763 -14.00 13.93 13.78
CA ALA A 763 -13.24 14.86 14.62
C ALA A 763 -13.83 15.00 16.05
N LEU A 764 -15.14 14.87 16.22
CA LEU A 764 -15.80 14.88 17.53
C LEU A 764 -15.53 13.61 18.35
N GLU A 765 -15.37 12.48 17.66
CA GLU A 765 -15.00 11.21 18.30
C GLU A 765 -13.56 11.25 18.81
N LEU A 766 -12.64 11.94 18.08
CA LEU A 766 -11.26 12.11 18.52
C LEU A 766 -11.20 12.72 19.94
N GLN A 767 -11.98 13.76 20.19
CA GLN A 767 -12.01 14.40 21.50
C GLN A 767 -12.51 13.46 22.61
N ARG A 768 -13.50 12.63 22.29
CA ARG A 768 -14.03 11.63 23.23
C ARG A 768 -13.02 10.50 23.46
N ALA A 769 -12.41 10.02 22.40
CA ALA A 769 -11.40 8.96 22.46
C ALA A 769 -10.18 9.39 23.29
N VAL A 770 -9.65 10.59 23.04
CA VAL A 770 -8.54 11.18 23.79
C VAL A 770 -8.91 11.38 25.26
N ARG A 771 -10.11 11.90 25.54
CA ARG A 771 -10.58 12.04 26.93
C ARG A 771 -10.70 10.67 27.61
N MET A 772 -11.25 9.66 26.94
CA MET A 772 -11.33 8.31 27.47
C MET A 772 -9.96 7.67 27.67
N GLY A 773 -9.00 7.89 26.75
CA GLY A 773 -7.63 7.42 26.87
C GLY A 773 -6.89 8.03 28.07
N ARG A 774 -7.06 9.35 28.30
CA ARG A 774 -6.42 10.09 29.40
C ARG A 774 -7.11 9.88 30.76
N LEU A 775 -8.43 9.97 30.80
CA LEU A 775 -9.23 9.94 32.05
C LEU A 775 -9.84 8.56 32.35
N GLY A 776 -9.95 7.67 31.33
CA GLY A 776 -10.67 6.42 31.44
C GLY A 776 -12.21 6.58 31.40
N ILE A 777 -12.94 5.47 31.63
CA ILE A 777 -14.40 5.46 31.65
C ILE A 777 -14.90 6.01 33.03
N GLU A 778 -15.71 7.03 33.01
CA GLU A 778 -16.38 7.53 34.23
C GLU A 778 -17.41 6.51 34.74
N VAL A 779 -17.26 6.10 35.98
CA VAL A 779 -18.20 5.16 36.64
C VAL A 779 -19.49 5.90 37.15
N PHE A 780 -19.52 7.21 36.99
CA PHE A 780 -20.64 8.06 37.43
C PHE A 780 -22.03 7.58 36.96
N PRO A 781 -22.27 7.22 35.66
CA PRO A 781 -23.60 6.75 35.25
C PRO A 781 -24.05 5.47 35.97
N VAL A 782 -23.07 4.53 36.19
CA VAL A 782 -23.37 3.28 36.91
C VAL A 782 -23.70 3.55 38.40
N LEU A 783 -22.94 4.43 39.03
CA LEU A 783 -23.19 4.85 40.42
C LEU A 783 -24.51 5.58 40.55
N MET A 784 -24.91 6.41 39.59
CA MET A 784 -26.23 7.05 39.55
C MET A 784 -27.37 6.03 39.40
N GLY A 785 -27.19 5.02 38.50
CA GLY A 785 -28.15 3.91 38.39
C GLY A 785 -28.32 3.14 39.71
N LEU A 786 -27.18 2.82 40.36
CA LEU A 786 -27.18 2.18 41.66
C LEU A 786 -27.86 3.05 42.76
N LEU A 787 -27.59 4.36 42.74
CA LEU A 787 -28.22 5.32 43.67
C LEU A 787 -29.75 5.33 43.54
N ILE A 788 -30.24 5.36 42.26
CA ILE A 788 -31.69 5.33 42.00
C ILE A 788 -32.29 4.00 42.49
N LEU A 789 -31.63 2.86 42.24
CA LEU A 789 -32.09 1.55 42.71
C LEU A 789 -32.12 1.47 44.23
N LEU A 790 -31.08 1.96 44.92
CA LEU A 790 -31.02 2.02 46.37
C LEU A 790 -32.11 2.93 46.96
N PHE A 791 -32.38 4.10 46.34
CA PHE A 791 -33.43 5.01 46.72
C PHE A 791 -34.82 4.37 46.56
N CYS A 792 -35.08 3.72 45.42
CA CYS A 792 -36.33 3.00 45.22
C CYS A 792 -36.51 1.84 46.22
N ALA A 793 -35.43 1.09 46.51
CA ALA A 793 -35.47 0.02 47.50
C ALA A 793 -35.73 0.53 48.90
N GLU A 794 -35.11 1.65 49.31
CA GLU A 794 -35.35 2.30 50.60
C GLU A 794 -36.83 2.73 50.74
N HIS A 795 -37.33 3.38 49.68
CA HIS A 795 -38.70 3.90 49.68
C HIS A 795 -39.75 2.75 49.70
N LEU A 796 -39.53 1.71 48.89
CA LEU A 796 -40.42 0.52 48.93
C LEU A 796 -40.38 -0.21 50.25
N MET A 797 -39.19 -0.35 50.85
CA MET A 797 -39.05 -0.98 52.15
C MET A 797 -39.66 -0.12 53.27
N ALA A 798 -39.49 1.19 53.23
CA ALA A 798 -40.09 2.11 54.19
C ALA A 798 -41.62 2.02 54.12
N ASN A 799 -42.24 2.11 52.96
CA ASN A 799 -43.68 1.97 52.76
C ASN A 799 -44.21 0.59 53.20
N TYR A 800 -43.51 -0.49 52.79
CA TYR A 800 -43.93 -1.83 53.22
C TYR A 800 -43.92 -2.02 54.74
N PHE A 801 -43.09 -1.28 55.47
CA PHE A 801 -43.00 -1.36 56.91
C PHE A 801 -44.00 -0.49 57.63
N TYR A 802 -44.50 0.55 56.94
CA TYR A 802 -45.59 1.43 57.53
C TYR A 802 -47.01 0.88 57.27
N ASP A 803 -47.25 0.10 56.23
CA ASP A 803 -48.53 -0.50 55.86
C ASP A 803 -48.97 -1.67 56.77
N GLU A 804 -48.15 -2.12 57.72
CA GLU A 804 -48.46 -3.26 58.63
C GLU A 804 -49.01 -2.79 60.01
N GLU A 805 -49.55 -1.61 60.15
CA GLU A 805 -50.39 -1.26 61.37
C GLU A 805 -51.77 -1.84 61.16
N PRO A 806 -52.20 -2.84 61.98
CA PRO A 806 -53.57 -3.33 61.91
C PRO A 806 -54.54 -2.27 62.49
N ALA A 807 -55.48 -1.80 61.68
CA ALA A 807 -56.61 -1.05 62.13
C ALA A 807 -57.34 -1.84 63.22
N LEU A 808 -57.33 -1.31 64.46
CA LEU A 808 -58.18 -1.78 65.62
C LEU A 808 -59.62 -1.55 65.18
N ALA A 809 -60.30 -2.63 64.74
CA ALA A 809 -61.72 -2.68 64.57
C ALA A 809 -62.37 -2.53 65.96
N ILE A 810 -62.86 -1.37 66.23
CA ILE A 810 -63.79 -1.12 67.36
C ILE A 810 -65.14 -1.67 66.91
N THR A 811 -65.45 -2.88 67.34
CA THR A 811 -66.84 -3.38 67.33
C THR A 811 -67.57 -2.79 68.43
N LYS A 812 -68.55 -1.86 68.12
CA LYS A 812 -69.59 -1.46 68.99
C LYS A 812 -70.54 -2.63 69.26
N VAL A 813 -70.74 -2.96 70.50
CA VAL A 813 -72.07 -3.45 71.05
C VAL A 813 -72.65 -2.40 71.99
#